data_a6971f0b46d7abbf58ab6b4ac5e0ff79
#
_entry.id   a6971f0b46d7abbf58ab6b4ac5e0ff79
#
_cell.length_a   1.000
_cell.length_b   1.000
_cell.length_c   1.000
_cell.angle_alpha   90.00
_cell.angle_beta   90.00
_cell.angle_gamma   90.00
#
_symmetry.space_group_name_H-M   'P 1'
#
loop_
_entity.id
_entity.type
_entity.pdbx_description
1 polymer ?
#
loop_
_entity_poly.entity_id
_entity_poly.type
_entity_poly.pdbx_seq_one_letter_code
_entity_poly.pdbx_strand_id
1 'polypeptide(L)'
;MRFLEKFKDPLIIILLVAGALSIGIACYEYYALPDTGATVFFEPLGIFIAIFLATGLAFYFEARADKEFAILNQVNDDEPVQVIRNGNTTQVPKKDIVVGDTVIITTGEEIPADGQLIEAVSLQVDESSLTGEPVCAKSTDPALFDKDATFPTDWVMRGTKVMEGHGMYEVKAVGDHTENGKVFEAAQIDDSVKTPLNEQLDRLGTLITRVSLGIAALIIIGRLSLFFINMVEFDWLRFVTFFLQTIMIAVTLLVVSIPEGLPMAVTLSLAYSMRRMLKTNNLVRKMHACETMGATTVVCTDKTGTLTENQMRIYRTDFFGLPEQRLDDSVMSRLVEEGIAVNSTALLDLSNPDKPSVLGNPTEGALILWLRNNGVDYRTLREGVERVDEIPFTTERKYMASEVKSGVLPGKTILYVKGAPEIVYSLCRNTEGGVDKAAIDNLLLGYQNQAMRTLGFAYQIVEPGQEAIADGNLVADNLTFMGVVAISDPVRDDVPDAVQECLDAGIAIKIVTGDTPNTAKEIARQIGLWKEGDGDRNIITGPEFAALDDKTLYDRVKDLKVISRARPLDKKRLVETLQKRNEVVAVTGDGTNDAPALKAAQVGLSMGDGTSVAKEASDITIVDNSFASIGRAVMWGRSLYHNIQRFILFQMTVNVVACLIVLCGAFMGTESPLTVTQMLWVNLIMDTLAAMALASLPPSERVMKDKPRDRNAFIINRPMRYDIIGMGGLFFVLLLGLLYIFHHADITCLTDLLSLHLDPSSSEMTPYELSLFFTIFVFLQFWNMFNARAFESHGSAFNLKGCSEFDFIALVILVGQILIVTFGGEMFNVTPLKIVDWVIIIAVTSLVLWVGELFRLFKK
;
A
#
# COMPACT_ATOMS: atom_id res chain seq x y z
N MET A 1 29.51 -1.87 6.11
CA MET A 1 29.34 -2.86 5.04
C MET A 1 28.33 -2.40 3.98
N ARG A 2 27.09 -2.02 4.29
CA ARG A 2 26.09 -1.56 3.30
C ARG A 2 26.55 -0.44 2.36
N PHE A 3 27.34 0.54 2.83
CA PHE A 3 27.90 1.58 1.95
C PHE A 3 28.88 1.02 0.91
N LEU A 4 29.74 0.07 1.30
CA LEU A 4 30.70 -0.57 0.38
C LEU A 4 30.00 -1.48 -0.65
N GLU A 5 28.82 -2.00 -0.33
CA GLU A 5 28.03 -2.80 -1.28
C GLU A 5 27.54 -1.98 -2.47
N LYS A 6 27.34 -0.67 -2.30
CA LYS A 6 26.97 0.23 -3.38
C LYS A 6 28.05 0.32 -4.49
N PHE A 7 29.31 0.09 -4.13
CA PHE A 7 30.40 0.05 -5.13
C PHE A 7 30.41 -1.23 -5.98
N LYS A 8 29.51 -2.19 -5.69
CA LYS A 8 29.30 -3.37 -6.56
C LYS A 8 28.29 -3.10 -7.69
N ASP A 9 27.64 -1.92 -7.68
CA ASP A 9 26.74 -1.51 -8.74
C ASP A 9 27.51 -1.46 -10.08
N PRO A 10 27.04 -2.15 -11.14
CA PRO A 10 27.70 -2.16 -12.44
C PRO A 10 27.96 -0.77 -13.00
N LEU A 11 27.08 0.20 -12.71
CA LEU A 11 27.19 1.57 -13.17
C LEU A 11 28.37 2.30 -12.48
N ILE A 12 28.49 2.13 -11.16
CA ILE A 12 29.60 2.70 -10.38
C ILE A 12 30.92 2.04 -10.78
N ILE A 13 30.93 0.75 -11.10
CA ILE A 13 32.12 0.07 -11.61
C ILE A 13 32.58 0.69 -12.93
N ILE A 14 31.66 0.98 -13.84
CA ILE A 14 31.99 1.65 -15.13
C ILE A 14 32.62 3.02 -14.86
N LEU A 15 32.06 3.79 -13.92
CA LEU A 15 32.62 5.11 -13.55
C LEU A 15 34.00 5.00 -12.89
N LEU A 16 34.23 3.99 -12.05
CA LEU A 16 35.55 3.74 -11.45
C LEU A 16 36.58 3.36 -12.49
N VAL A 17 36.22 2.54 -13.48
CA VAL A 17 37.09 2.21 -14.61
C VAL A 17 37.37 3.45 -15.44
N ALA A 18 36.36 4.28 -15.70
CA ALA A 18 36.50 5.55 -16.41
C ALA A 18 37.45 6.51 -15.68
N GLY A 19 37.25 6.65 -14.35
CA GLY A 19 38.14 7.45 -13.50
C GLY A 19 39.59 6.95 -13.49
N ALA A 20 39.79 5.65 -13.45
CA ALA A 20 41.11 5.04 -13.49
C ALA A 20 41.81 5.27 -14.85
N LEU A 21 41.07 5.16 -15.96
CA LEU A 21 41.55 5.50 -17.31
C LEU A 21 41.92 6.99 -17.43
N SER A 22 41.08 7.87 -16.90
CA SER A 22 41.30 9.32 -16.87
C SER A 22 42.57 9.67 -16.10
N ILE A 23 42.87 9.00 -14.95
CA ILE A 23 44.15 9.15 -14.24
C ILE A 23 45.32 8.71 -15.14
N GLY A 24 45.20 7.58 -15.80
CA GLY A 24 46.22 7.09 -16.72
C GLY A 24 46.54 8.08 -17.85
N ILE A 25 45.51 8.69 -18.42
CA ILE A 25 45.64 9.70 -19.46
C ILE A 25 46.28 10.99 -18.91
N ALA A 26 45.81 11.48 -17.75
CA ALA A 26 46.37 12.66 -17.10
C ALA A 26 47.86 12.48 -16.74
N CYS A 27 48.24 11.29 -16.26
CA CYS A 27 49.66 10.95 -16.04
C CYS A 27 50.46 10.96 -17.33
N TYR A 28 49.94 10.40 -18.42
CA TYR A 28 50.62 10.42 -19.73
C TYR A 28 50.79 11.86 -20.24
N GLU A 29 49.77 12.69 -20.21
CA GLU A 29 49.77 14.09 -20.63
C GLU A 29 50.77 14.90 -19.79
N TYR A 30 50.77 14.74 -18.47
CA TYR A 30 51.69 15.42 -17.56
C TYR A 30 53.17 15.09 -17.81
N TYR A 31 53.49 13.81 -18.14
CA TYR A 31 54.88 13.39 -18.36
C TYR A 31 55.35 13.47 -19.82
N ALA A 32 54.45 13.35 -20.78
CA ALA A 32 54.80 13.29 -22.19
C ALA A 32 54.70 14.64 -22.93
N LEU A 33 53.89 15.58 -22.42
CA LEU A 33 53.65 16.88 -23.02
C LEU A 33 54.26 17.99 -22.13
N PRO A 34 55.32 18.72 -22.58
CA PRO A 34 56.11 19.63 -21.72
C PRO A 34 55.37 20.87 -21.24
N ASP A 35 54.20 21.24 -21.85
CA ASP A 35 53.45 22.46 -21.55
C ASP A 35 52.20 22.22 -20.71
N THR A 36 51.94 20.99 -20.27
CA THR A 36 50.76 20.64 -19.46
C THR A 36 51.06 20.80 -17.97
N GLY A 37 50.28 21.64 -17.29
CA GLY A 37 50.37 21.82 -15.83
C GLY A 37 49.68 20.74 -15.04
N ALA A 38 49.75 20.82 -13.70
CA ALA A 38 49.03 19.90 -12.79
C ALA A 38 47.49 19.96 -12.93
N THR A 39 46.95 20.88 -13.72
CA THR A 39 45.48 21.06 -13.97
C THR A 39 44.84 19.86 -14.67
N VAL A 40 45.63 19.05 -15.44
CA VAL A 40 45.14 17.79 -16.05
C VAL A 40 44.61 16.78 -15.03
N PHE A 41 44.96 16.87 -13.74
CA PHE A 41 44.45 16.00 -12.69
C PHE A 41 43.11 16.45 -12.12
N PHE A 42 42.59 17.63 -12.47
CA PHE A 42 41.29 18.10 -11.96
C PHE A 42 40.11 17.29 -12.50
N GLU A 43 40.17 16.87 -13.76
CA GLU A 43 39.09 16.04 -14.35
C GLU A 43 38.98 14.65 -13.67
N PRO A 44 40.07 13.85 -13.55
CA PRO A 44 40.06 12.61 -12.79
C PRO A 44 39.63 12.80 -11.34
N LEU A 45 40.11 13.82 -10.66
CA LEU A 45 39.73 14.16 -9.29
C LEU A 45 38.24 14.46 -9.20
N GLY A 46 37.72 15.24 -10.15
CA GLY A 46 36.27 15.53 -10.25
C GLY A 46 35.41 14.27 -10.39
N ILE A 47 35.86 13.31 -11.24
CA ILE A 47 35.16 12.03 -11.41
C ILE A 47 35.09 11.27 -10.08
N PHE A 48 36.19 11.14 -9.32
CA PHE A 48 36.20 10.42 -8.04
C PHE A 48 35.38 11.14 -6.97
N ILE A 49 35.45 12.46 -6.87
CA ILE A 49 34.62 13.25 -5.95
C ILE A 49 33.15 13.04 -6.28
N ALA A 50 32.79 13.06 -7.56
CA ALA A 50 31.42 12.86 -7.98
C ALA A 50 30.92 11.43 -7.68
N ILE A 51 31.70 10.38 -7.93
CA ILE A 51 31.36 9.01 -7.54
C ILE A 51 31.11 8.92 -6.04
N PHE A 52 31.98 9.53 -5.24
CA PHE A 52 31.85 9.52 -3.78
C PHE A 52 30.60 10.27 -3.30
N LEU A 53 30.33 11.44 -3.89
CA LEU A 53 29.12 12.23 -3.60
C LEU A 53 27.86 11.49 -4.05
N ALA A 54 27.84 10.90 -5.25
CA ALA A 54 26.72 10.09 -5.76
C ALA A 54 26.38 8.95 -4.81
N THR A 55 27.39 8.14 -4.53
CA THR A 55 27.23 6.96 -3.68
C THR A 55 26.85 7.36 -2.26
N GLY A 56 27.46 8.43 -1.73
CA GLY A 56 27.16 8.97 -0.41
C GLY A 56 25.75 9.52 -0.28
N LEU A 57 25.31 10.28 -1.29
CA LEU A 57 23.97 10.87 -1.32
C LEU A 57 22.89 9.79 -1.50
N ALA A 58 23.11 8.83 -2.40
CA ALA A 58 22.22 7.68 -2.58
C ALA A 58 22.09 6.87 -1.28
N PHE A 59 23.22 6.57 -0.63
CA PHE A 59 23.22 5.86 0.67
C PHE A 59 22.50 6.66 1.76
N TYR A 60 22.73 7.97 1.84
CA TYR A 60 22.08 8.84 2.83
C TYR A 60 20.55 8.82 2.68
N PHE A 61 20.05 8.98 1.44
CA PHE A 61 18.61 8.98 1.19
C PHE A 61 17.97 7.61 1.43
N GLU A 62 18.64 6.52 1.04
CA GLU A 62 18.17 5.16 1.31
C GLU A 62 18.14 4.87 2.83
N ALA A 63 19.22 5.19 3.55
CA ALA A 63 19.26 5.02 5.00
C ALA A 63 18.20 5.89 5.73
N ARG A 64 17.91 7.08 5.20
CA ARG A 64 16.84 7.93 5.72
C ARG A 64 15.47 7.34 5.43
N ALA A 65 15.23 6.82 4.22
CA ALA A 65 13.98 6.16 3.87
C ALA A 65 13.74 4.91 4.73
N ASP A 66 14.77 4.08 4.93
CA ASP A 66 14.71 2.91 5.83
C ASP A 66 14.41 3.31 7.28
N LYS A 67 15.00 4.39 7.77
CA LYS A 67 14.75 4.89 9.12
C LYS A 67 13.31 5.43 9.27
N GLU A 68 12.82 6.19 8.33
CA GLU A 68 11.42 6.67 8.32
C GLU A 68 10.45 5.49 8.28
N PHE A 69 10.75 4.46 7.49
CA PHE A 69 9.97 3.23 7.41
C PHE A 69 9.97 2.46 8.73
N ALA A 70 11.14 2.31 9.38
CA ALA A 70 11.24 1.64 10.67
C ALA A 70 10.44 2.37 11.76
N ILE A 71 10.46 3.71 11.78
CA ILE A 71 9.66 4.52 12.73
C ILE A 71 8.16 4.31 12.52
N LEU A 72 7.71 4.27 11.26
CA LEU A 72 6.30 4.07 10.92
C LEU A 72 5.79 2.68 11.33
N ASN A 73 6.64 1.66 11.25
CA ASN A 73 6.30 0.30 11.67
C ASN A 73 6.33 0.10 13.20
N GLN A 74 7.14 0.86 13.94
CA GLN A 74 7.19 0.78 15.40
C GLN A 74 5.90 1.19 16.10
N VAL A 75 5.07 2.00 15.49
CA VAL A 75 3.80 2.48 16.07
C VAL A 75 2.79 1.34 16.31
N ASN A 76 2.95 0.18 15.67
CA ASN A 76 1.99 -0.94 15.75
C ASN A 76 2.42 -2.10 16.67
N ASP A 77 3.66 -2.13 17.17
CA ASP A 77 4.17 -3.20 18.02
C ASP A 77 3.96 -2.94 19.54
N ASP A 78 3.25 -1.86 19.88
CA ASP A 78 3.02 -1.44 21.26
C ASP A 78 1.70 -2.00 21.86
N GLU A 79 1.17 -3.16 21.37
CA GLU A 79 0.06 -3.82 22.05
C GLU A 79 0.45 -4.20 23.46
N PRO A 80 -0.30 -3.73 24.49
CA PRO A 80 0.05 -4.01 25.88
C PRO A 80 -0.28 -5.46 26.24
N VAL A 81 0.70 -6.16 26.82
CA VAL A 81 0.57 -7.54 27.32
C VAL A 81 0.61 -7.53 28.84
N GLN A 82 -0.24 -8.31 29.49
CA GLN A 82 -0.27 -8.45 30.93
C GLN A 82 0.80 -9.46 31.40
N VAL A 83 1.72 -8.99 32.19
CA VAL A 83 2.79 -9.81 32.77
C VAL A 83 2.84 -9.68 34.29
N ILE A 84 3.29 -10.73 34.96
CA ILE A 84 3.56 -10.69 36.40
C ILE A 84 5.05 -10.52 36.58
N ARG A 85 5.47 -9.37 37.13
CA ARG A 85 6.83 -9.05 37.50
C ARG A 85 6.90 -8.65 38.96
N ASN A 86 7.80 -9.24 39.74
CA ASN A 86 7.95 -8.97 41.17
C ASN A 86 6.66 -9.15 42.00
N GLY A 87 5.81 -10.12 41.59
CA GLY A 87 4.54 -10.41 42.29
C GLY A 87 3.39 -9.44 41.97
N ASN A 88 3.61 -8.47 41.08
CA ASN A 88 2.58 -7.52 40.63
C ASN A 88 2.24 -7.71 39.16
N THR A 89 0.96 -7.66 38.83
CA THR A 89 0.50 -7.62 37.44
C THR A 89 0.78 -6.25 36.84
N THR A 90 1.53 -6.21 35.72
CA THR A 90 1.92 -4.98 35.02
C THR A 90 1.66 -5.16 33.53
N GLN A 91 1.25 -4.08 32.86
CA GLN A 91 1.16 -4.08 31.40
C GLN A 91 2.50 -3.62 30.80
N VAL A 92 3.04 -4.42 29.88
CA VAL A 92 4.26 -4.10 29.14
C VAL A 92 3.99 -4.19 27.65
N PRO A 93 4.65 -3.37 26.81
CA PRO A 93 4.60 -3.55 25.36
C PRO A 93 5.09 -4.94 24.95
N LYS A 94 4.48 -5.54 23.92
CA LYS A 94 4.85 -6.88 23.40
C LYS A 94 6.35 -7.02 23.13
N LYS A 95 7.01 -5.96 22.65
CA LYS A 95 8.45 -5.90 22.36
C LYS A 95 9.35 -5.97 23.61
N ASP A 96 8.82 -5.68 24.80
CA ASP A 96 9.56 -5.63 26.07
C ASP A 96 9.41 -6.93 26.89
N ILE A 97 8.79 -7.97 26.30
CA ILE A 97 8.69 -9.31 26.90
C ILE A 97 10.05 -10.00 26.80
N VAL A 98 10.48 -10.59 27.90
CA VAL A 98 11.76 -11.31 28.01
C VAL A 98 11.56 -12.73 28.54
N VAL A 99 12.54 -13.59 28.28
CA VAL A 99 12.56 -14.96 28.84
C VAL A 99 12.51 -14.90 30.37
N GLY A 100 11.63 -15.68 30.98
CA GLY A 100 11.37 -15.71 32.40
C GLY A 100 10.21 -14.84 32.87
N ASP A 101 9.60 -14.03 31.99
CA ASP A 101 8.35 -13.34 32.33
C ASP A 101 7.20 -14.35 32.48
N THR A 102 6.29 -14.07 33.40
CA THR A 102 5.02 -14.80 33.50
C THR A 102 3.94 -13.97 32.83
N VAL A 103 3.38 -14.50 31.75
CA VAL A 103 2.34 -13.84 30.95
C VAL A 103 0.97 -14.41 31.31
N ILE A 104 -0.02 -13.54 31.45
CA ILE A 104 -1.44 -13.90 31.63
C ILE A 104 -2.10 -13.83 30.24
N ILE A 105 -2.84 -14.88 29.89
CA ILE A 105 -3.57 -14.97 28.62
C ILE A 105 -5.05 -15.26 28.86
N THR A 106 -5.88 -14.58 28.11
CA THR A 106 -7.35 -14.69 28.18
C THR A 106 -7.96 -14.87 26.80
N THR A 107 -9.21 -15.31 26.78
CA THR A 107 -9.95 -15.56 25.52
C THR A 107 -9.89 -14.36 24.56
N GLY A 108 -9.51 -14.61 23.33
CA GLY A 108 -9.38 -13.61 22.26
C GLY A 108 -8.01 -12.98 22.10
N GLU A 109 -7.09 -13.19 23.06
CA GLU A 109 -5.73 -12.66 22.99
C GLU A 109 -4.81 -13.56 22.15
N GLU A 110 -3.80 -12.91 21.55
CA GLU A 110 -2.71 -13.58 20.85
C GLU A 110 -1.55 -13.85 21.83
N ILE A 111 -0.96 -15.03 21.73
CA ILE A 111 0.19 -15.42 22.54
C ILE A 111 1.44 -14.74 22.02
N PRO A 112 2.09 -13.86 22.82
CA PRO A 112 3.16 -12.99 22.36
C PRO A 112 4.53 -13.66 22.27
N ALA A 113 4.75 -14.78 22.96
CA ALA A 113 6.03 -15.50 23.04
C ALA A 113 5.82 -16.98 23.31
N ASP A 114 6.78 -17.85 22.96
CA ASP A 114 6.71 -19.27 23.29
C ASP A 114 6.99 -19.49 24.78
N GLY A 115 6.21 -20.36 25.40
CA GLY A 115 6.42 -20.66 26.80
C GLY A 115 5.66 -21.87 27.30
N GLN A 116 5.97 -22.24 28.55
CA GLN A 116 5.39 -23.36 29.24
C GLN A 116 4.30 -22.91 30.20
N LEU A 117 3.12 -23.53 30.13
CA LEU A 117 1.98 -23.24 31.00
C LEU A 117 2.30 -23.55 32.46
N ILE A 118 1.96 -22.60 33.32
CA ILE A 118 1.96 -22.71 34.77
C ILE A 118 0.55 -23.08 35.26
N GLU A 119 -0.45 -22.47 34.63
CA GLU A 119 -1.87 -22.66 34.91
C GLU A 119 -2.67 -22.62 33.62
N ALA A 120 -3.65 -23.50 33.49
CA ALA A 120 -4.59 -23.56 32.36
C ALA A 120 -5.97 -23.96 32.86
N VAL A 121 -6.98 -23.13 32.58
CA VAL A 121 -8.37 -23.38 32.94
C VAL A 121 -9.20 -23.40 31.65
N SER A 122 -9.65 -24.58 31.25
CA SER A 122 -10.41 -24.81 30.01
C SER A 122 -9.76 -24.14 28.78
N LEU A 123 -8.43 -24.13 28.74
CA LEU A 123 -7.69 -23.38 27.73
C LEU A 123 -7.71 -24.11 26.38
N GLN A 124 -8.24 -23.43 25.36
CA GLN A 124 -8.21 -23.89 23.99
C GLN A 124 -7.49 -22.83 23.13
N VAL A 125 -6.53 -23.28 22.35
CA VAL A 125 -5.67 -22.43 21.53
C VAL A 125 -5.77 -22.85 20.06
N ASP A 126 -5.95 -21.87 19.18
CA ASP A 126 -5.89 -22.07 17.73
C ASP A 126 -4.41 -22.02 17.28
N GLU A 127 -3.89 -23.19 16.95
CA GLU A 127 -2.53 -23.39 16.44
C GLU A 127 -2.48 -23.56 14.92
N SER A 128 -3.59 -23.30 14.21
CA SER A 128 -3.71 -23.51 12.76
C SER A 128 -2.67 -22.74 11.95
N SER A 129 -2.20 -21.61 12.48
CA SER A 129 -1.14 -20.79 11.85
C SER A 129 0.21 -21.50 11.78
N LEU A 130 0.47 -22.46 12.68
CA LEU A 130 1.73 -23.21 12.79
C LEU A 130 1.59 -24.68 12.38
N THR A 131 0.47 -25.33 12.73
CA THR A 131 0.28 -26.77 12.57
C THR A 131 -0.72 -27.12 11.45
N GLY A 132 -1.60 -26.17 11.09
CA GLY A 132 -2.76 -26.44 10.24
C GLY A 132 -3.95 -27.07 10.98
N GLU A 133 -3.83 -27.40 12.26
CA GLU A 133 -4.90 -27.91 13.11
C GLU A 133 -5.64 -26.79 13.82
N PRO A 134 -6.98 -26.73 13.75
CA PRO A 134 -7.70 -25.50 14.05
C PRO A 134 -7.83 -25.18 15.54
N VAL A 135 -7.87 -26.12 16.44
CA VAL A 135 -8.01 -25.89 17.90
C VAL A 135 -7.41 -27.02 18.69
N CYS A 136 -6.49 -26.69 19.60
CA CYS A 136 -5.83 -27.63 20.51
C CYS A 136 -6.21 -27.31 21.95
N ALA A 137 -6.64 -28.30 22.72
CA ALA A 137 -6.83 -28.18 24.16
C ALA A 137 -5.45 -28.18 24.85
N LYS A 138 -5.22 -27.21 25.72
CA LYS A 138 -3.98 -27.05 26.50
C LYS A 138 -4.24 -27.33 27.97
N SER A 139 -3.30 -28.02 28.62
CA SER A 139 -3.45 -28.43 30.03
C SER A 139 -2.07 -28.55 30.70
N THR A 140 -2.05 -28.32 31.99
CA THR A 140 -0.90 -28.56 32.85
C THR A 140 -0.96 -29.95 33.52
N ASP A 141 -2.09 -30.68 33.40
CA ASP A 141 -2.25 -32.05 33.96
C ASP A 141 -1.64 -33.08 33.01
N PRO A 142 -0.60 -33.81 33.40
CA PRO A 142 0.01 -34.86 32.59
C PRO A 142 -0.95 -35.98 32.13
N ALA A 143 -2.08 -36.16 32.83
CA ALA A 143 -3.08 -37.16 32.48
C ALA A 143 -3.89 -36.76 31.23
N LEU A 144 -3.91 -35.45 30.89
CA LEU A 144 -4.62 -34.89 29.75
C LEU A 144 -3.71 -34.56 28.56
N PHE A 145 -2.42 -34.94 28.64
CA PHE A 145 -1.48 -34.66 27.57
C PHE A 145 -1.77 -35.52 26.33
N ASP A 146 -1.96 -34.84 25.22
CA ASP A 146 -2.08 -35.48 23.91
C ASP A 146 -0.68 -35.82 23.38
N LYS A 147 -0.43 -37.14 23.16
CA LYS A 147 0.86 -37.65 22.68
C LYS A 147 1.05 -37.47 21.18
N ASP A 148 -0.04 -37.25 20.45
CA ASP A 148 -0.03 -37.06 19.01
C ASP A 148 -0.07 -35.59 18.60
N ALA A 149 -0.14 -34.67 19.58
CA ALA A 149 -0.12 -33.23 19.32
C ALA A 149 1.22 -32.79 18.75
N THR A 150 1.18 -31.91 17.77
CA THR A 150 2.38 -31.33 17.11
C THR A 150 3.27 -30.57 18.09
N PHE A 151 2.66 -29.81 19.02
CA PHE A 151 3.34 -29.14 20.12
C PHE A 151 2.87 -29.69 21.47
N PRO A 152 3.75 -29.73 22.49
CA PRO A 152 3.37 -30.26 23.80
C PRO A 152 2.12 -29.58 24.36
N THR A 153 1.26 -30.36 25.00
CA THR A 153 -0.03 -29.87 25.53
C THR A 153 0.15 -28.80 26.62
N ASP A 154 1.28 -28.80 27.31
CA ASP A 154 1.68 -27.83 28.33
C ASP A 154 2.46 -26.63 27.77
N TRP A 155 2.55 -26.46 26.47
CA TRP A 155 3.20 -25.34 25.82
C TRP A 155 2.25 -24.52 24.99
N VAL A 156 2.54 -23.23 24.93
CA VAL A 156 1.87 -22.26 24.07
C VAL A 156 2.89 -21.58 23.16
N MET A 157 2.48 -21.29 21.90
CA MET A 157 3.37 -20.82 20.85
C MET A 157 3.01 -19.39 20.43
N ARG A 158 4.02 -18.59 20.13
CA ARG A 158 3.86 -17.22 19.63
C ARG A 158 3.01 -17.18 18.36
N GLY A 159 2.08 -16.21 18.30
CA GLY A 159 1.23 -16.00 17.11
C GLY A 159 0.03 -16.93 17.03
N THR A 160 -0.20 -17.76 18.05
CA THR A 160 -1.42 -18.56 18.21
C THR A 160 -2.43 -17.77 19.05
N LYS A 161 -3.72 -18.09 18.94
CA LYS A 161 -4.81 -17.33 19.57
C LYS A 161 -5.54 -18.14 20.59
N VAL A 162 -5.82 -17.55 21.75
CA VAL A 162 -6.68 -18.16 22.77
C VAL A 162 -8.14 -18.09 22.32
N MET A 163 -8.74 -19.25 22.09
CA MET A 163 -10.13 -19.37 21.64
C MET A 163 -11.10 -19.45 22.80
N GLU A 164 -10.71 -20.16 23.87
CA GLU A 164 -11.55 -20.36 25.08
C GLU A 164 -10.66 -20.52 26.30
N GLY A 165 -11.18 -20.11 27.46
CA GLY A 165 -10.50 -20.24 28.72
C GLY A 165 -9.47 -19.14 29.01
N HIS A 166 -8.63 -19.41 30.01
CA HIS A 166 -7.52 -18.53 30.40
C HIS A 166 -6.38 -19.34 31.00
N GLY A 167 -5.20 -18.71 31.07
CA GLY A 167 -4.04 -19.36 31.62
C GLY A 167 -2.91 -18.41 31.94
N MET A 168 -1.88 -18.95 32.57
CA MET A 168 -0.59 -18.28 32.80
C MET A 168 0.54 -19.18 32.31
N TYR A 169 1.53 -18.59 31.69
CA TYR A 169 2.71 -19.32 31.23
C TYR A 169 4.01 -18.54 31.47
N GLU A 170 5.11 -19.25 31.62
CA GLU A 170 6.47 -18.72 31.71
C GLU A 170 7.06 -18.65 30.31
N VAL A 171 7.54 -17.49 29.91
CA VAL A 171 8.19 -17.26 28.62
C VAL A 171 9.53 -18.02 28.56
N LYS A 172 9.71 -18.88 27.56
CA LYS A 172 10.92 -19.66 27.32
C LYS A 172 11.69 -19.24 26.09
N ALA A 173 11.02 -18.67 25.08
CA ALA A 173 11.64 -18.13 23.87
C ALA A 173 10.92 -16.88 23.40
N VAL A 174 11.69 -15.91 22.86
CA VAL A 174 11.20 -14.62 22.35
C VAL A 174 11.79 -14.32 20.96
N GLY A 175 11.11 -13.50 20.18
CA GLY A 175 11.59 -13.02 18.87
C GLY A 175 11.87 -14.14 17.87
N ASP A 176 13.07 -14.11 17.27
CA ASP A 176 13.49 -15.08 16.24
C ASP A 176 13.75 -16.48 16.80
N HIS A 177 13.86 -16.62 18.12
CA HIS A 177 14.05 -17.92 18.78
C HIS A 177 12.75 -18.70 19.05
N THR A 178 11.59 -18.09 18.82
CA THR A 178 10.29 -18.77 18.88
C THR A 178 10.09 -19.68 17.68
N GLU A 179 9.18 -20.68 17.77
CA GLU A 179 8.88 -21.55 16.64
C GLU A 179 8.35 -20.74 15.43
N ASN A 180 7.51 -19.76 15.69
CA ASN A 180 7.05 -18.83 14.65
C ASN A 180 8.22 -18.01 14.08
N GLY A 181 9.16 -17.54 14.92
CA GLY A 181 10.38 -16.85 14.50
C GLY A 181 11.26 -17.69 13.58
N LYS A 182 11.46 -18.98 13.90
CA LYS A 182 12.22 -19.92 13.05
C LYS A 182 11.54 -20.15 11.69
N VAL A 183 10.21 -20.22 11.67
CA VAL A 183 9.45 -20.31 10.43
C VAL A 183 9.61 -19.03 9.62
N PHE A 184 9.59 -17.86 10.26
CA PHE A 184 9.87 -16.57 9.62
C PHE A 184 11.28 -16.48 9.07
N GLU A 185 12.30 -16.92 9.82
CA GLU A 185 13.69 -16.94 9.37
C GLU A 185 13.88 -17.91 8.18
N ALA A 186 13.26 -19.09 8.24
CA ALA A 186 13.24 -20.04 7.12
C ALA A 186 12.42 -19.53 5.93
N ALA A 187 11.40 -18.70 6.15
CA ALA A 187 10.59 -18.05 5.11
C ALA A 187 11.21 -16.74 4.58
N GLN A 188 12.23 -16.20 5.23
CA GLN A 188 13.05 -15.08 4.72
C GLN A 188 13.96 -15.47 3.53
N ILE A 189 13.74 -16.63 2.95
CA ILE A 189 14.25 -16.94 1.61
C ILE A 189 13.45 -16.08 0.64
N ASP A 190 14.07 -14.95 0.25
CA ASP A 190 13.64 -14.04 -0.81
C ASP A 190 12.48 -13.06 -0.51
N ASP A 191 12.75 -12.03 0.28
CA ASP A 191 12.03 -10.76 0.21
C ASP A 191 12.32 -9.97 -1.11
N SER A 192 13.03 -10.58 -2.04
CA SER A 192 13.32 -10.03 -3.36
C SER A 192 12.25 -10.35 -4.40
N VAL A 193 10.97 -10.32 -4.05
CA VAL A 193 9.93 -10.29 -5.07
C VAL A 193 10.05 -8.96 -5.80
N LYS A 194 10.71 -8.98 -6.97
CA LYS A 194 10.85 -7.80 -7.83
C LYS A 194 9.46 -7.27 -8.14
N THR A 195 9.22 -6.02 -7.81
CA THR A 195 7.97 -5.36 -8.16
C THR A 195 7.86 -5.20 -9.68
N PRO A 196 6.67 -5.09 -10.25
CA PRO A 196 6.48 -4.78 -11.67
C PRO A 196 7.27 -3.54 -12.10
N LEU A 197 7.38 -2.53 -11.25
CA LEU A 197 8.15 -1.33 -11.49
C LEU A 197 9.66 -1.64 -11.58
N ASN A 198 10.20 -2.41 -10.64
CA ASN A 198 11.62 -2.78 -10.64
C ASN A 198 12.00 -3.56 -11.91
N GLU A 199 11.16 -4.49 -12.36
CA GLU A 199 11.37 -5.22 -13.62
C GLU A 199 11.40 -4.27 -14.83
N GLN A 200 10.52 -3.26 -14.86
CA GLN A 200 10.48 -2.27 -15.92
C GLN A 200 11.70 -1.36 -15.91
N LEU A 201 12.18 -0.97 -14.72
CA LEU A 201 13.39 -0.17 -14.56
C LEU A 201 14.64 -0.95 -14.96
N ASP A 202 14.75 -2.23 -14.61
CA ASP A 202 15.84 -3.12 -15.05
C ASP A 202 15.87 -3.23 -16.59
N ARG A 203 14.71 -3.36 -17.23
CA ARG A 203 14.58 -3.38 -18.70
C ARG A 203 15.01 -2.04 -19.31
N LEU A 204 14.61 -0.92 -18.71
CA LEU A 204 15.01 0.42 -19.14
C LEU A 204 16.53 0.60 -19.00
N GLY A 205 17.11 0.26 -17.86
CA GLY A 205 18.56 0.31 -17.63
C GLY A 205 19.35 -0.53 -18.65
N THR A 206 18.89 -1.75 -18.93
CA THR A 206 19.50 -2.62 -19.95
C THR A 206 19.42 -2.01 -21.36
N LEU A 207 18.30 -1.41 -21.72
CA LEU A 207 18.15 -0.73 -23.01
C LEU A 207 19.10 0.44 -23.14
N ILE A 208 19.17 1.32 -22.13
CA ILE A 208 20.07 2.48 -22.10
C ILE A 208 21.52 2.01 -22.23
N THR A 209 21.95 1.04 -21.43
CA THR A 209 23.33 0.51 -21.47
C THR A 209 23.68 -0.03 -22.87
N ARG A 210 22.81 -0.78 -23.50
CA ARG A 210 23.06 -1.32 -24.86
C ARG A 210 23.18 -0.22 -25.90
N VAL A 211 22.27 0.77 -25.85
CA VAL A 211 22.29 1.91 -26.77
C VAL A 211 23.57 2.73 -26.57
N SER A 212 23.94 3.03 -25.34
CA SER A 212 25.12 3.81 -24.99
C SER A 212 26.42 3.13 -25.43
N LEU A 213 26.54 1.82 -25.19
CA LEU A 213 27.70 1.04 -25.69
C LEU A 213 27.76 1.03 -27.22
N GLY A 214 26.62 0.96 -27.90
CA GLY A 214 26.54 1.04 -29.37
C GLY A 214 27.03 2.39 -29.89
N ILE A 215 26.59 3.49 -29.26
CA ILE A 215 27.03 4.85 -29.65
C ILE A 215 28.51 5.06 -29.32
N ALA A 216 28.99 4.59 -28.15
CA ALA A 216 30.40 4.66 -27.80
C ALA A 216 31.29 3.91 -28.81
N ALA A 217 30.88 2.71 -29.21
CA ALA A 217 31.57 1.96 -30.26
C ALA A 217 31.55 2.71 -31.62
N LEU A 218 30.43 3.33 -31.97
CA LEU A 218 30.33 4.16 -33.18
C LEU A 218 31.30 5.35 -33.16
N ILE A 219 31.44 6.03 -32.01
CA ILE A 219 32.42 7.13 -31.85
C ILE A 219 33.83 6.61 -32.03
N ILE A 220 34.20 5.52 -31.33
CA ILE A 220 35.55 4.96 -31.43
C ILE A 220 35.89 4.57 -32.87
N ILE A 221 35.02 3.75 -33.50
CA ILE A 221 35.22 3.30 -34.87
C ILE A 221 35.23 4.48 -35.85
N GLY A 222 34.30 5.39 -35.72
CA GLY A 222 34.17 6.53 -36.65
C GLY A 222 35.33 7.49 -36.56
N ARG A 223 35.77 7.86 -35.36
CA ARG A 223 36.91 8.76 -35.17
C ARG A 223 38.22 8.12 -35.62
N LEU A 224 38.46 6.85 -35.25
CA LEU A 224 39.65 6.14 -35.73
C LEU A 224 39.66 5.99 -37.25
N SER A 225 38.52 5.72 -37.87
CA SER A 225 38.40 5.67 -39.33
C SER A 225 38.72 7.02 -39.97
N LEU A 226 38.23 8.12 -39.43
CA LEU A 226 38.55 9.48 -39.89
C LEU A 226 40.03 9.81 -39.73
N PHE A 227 40.62 9.38 -38.60
CA PHE A 227 42.07 9.54 -38.39
C PHE A 227 42.89 8.85 -39.48
N PHE A 228 42.57 7.59 -39.77
CA PHE A 228 43.33 6.84 -40.79
C PHE A 228 43.06 7.34 -42.23
N ILE A 229 41.87 7.86 -42.53
CA ILE A 229 41.55 8.45 -43.85
C ILE A 229 42.31 9.74 -44.07
N ASN A 230 42.48 10.58 -43.07
CA ASN A 230 43.12 11.88 -43.13
C ASN A 230 44.64 11.81 -42.83
N MET A 231 45.17 10.62 -42.59
CA MET A 231 46.58 10.40 -42.26
C MET A 231 47.44 10.47 -43.52
N VAL A 232 48.46 11.38 -43.48
CA VAL A 232 49.48 11.50 -44.54
C VAL A 232 50.73 10.67 -44.23
N GLU A 233 51.18 10.69 -42.97
CA GLU A 233 52.28 9.87 -42.41
C GLU A 233 51.86 9.35 -41.01
N PHE A 234 52.23 8.08 -40.70
CA PHE A 234 51.92 7.50 -39.40
C PHE A 234 52.92 7.98 -38.34
N ASP A 235 52.41 8.75 -37.38
CA ASP A 235 53.10 9.13 -36.17
C ASP A 235 52.49 8.42 -34.97
N TRP A 236 53.27 7.59 -34.28
CA TRP A 236 52.84 6.84 -33.15
C TRP A 236 52.35 7.70 -31.97
N LEU A 237 53.05 8.80 -31.70
CA LEU A 237 52.69 9.70 -30.61
C LEU A 237 51.35 10.40 -30.88
N ARG A 238 51.15 10.87 -32.09
CA ARG A 238 49.93 11.50 -32.56
C ARG A 238 48.74 10.51 -32.54
N PHE A 239 48.97 9.26 -32.92
CA PHE A 239 47.97 8.21 -32.85
C PHE A 239 47.55 7.90 -31.41
N VAL A 240 48.49 7.74 -30.48
CA VAL A 240 48.24 7.45 -29.08
C VAL A 240 47.41 8.58 -28.44
N THR A 241 47.83 9.84 -28.65
CA THR A 241 47.08 11.01 -28.12
C THR A 241 45.64 11.05 -28.66
N PHE A 242 45.46 10.89 -29.98
CA PHE A 242 44.12 10.86 -30.59
C PHE A 242 43.28 9.69 -30.14
N PHE A 243 43.87 8.51 -29.93
CA PHE A 243 43.19 7.32 -29.41
C PHE A 243 42.74 7.54 -27.97
N LEU A 244 43.59 8.11 -27.11
CA LEU A 244 43.23 8.42 -25.72
C LEU A 244 42.11 9.44 -25.64
N GLN A 245 42.19 10.52 -26.43
CA GLN A 245 41.11 11.51 -26.53
C GLN A 245 39.77 10.86 -27.00
N THR A 246 39.87 9.95 -27.98
CA THR A 246 38.68 9.24 -28.47
C THR A 246 38.04 8.35 -27.38
N ILE A 247 38.88 7.67 -26.61
CA ILE A 247 38.40 6.88 -25.44
C ILE A 247 37.77 7.80 -24.41
N MET A 248 38.37 8.97 -24.11
CA MET A 248 37.77 9.91 -23.13
C MET A 248 36.37 10.38 -23.56
N ILE A 249 36.21 10.73 -24.83
CA ILE A 249 34.88 11.10 -25.36
C ILE A 249 33.88 9.95 -25.25
N ALA A 250 34.28 8.71 -25.54
CA ALA A 250 33.43 7.54 -25.40
C ALA A 250 33.05 7.27 -23.92
N VAL A 251 34.00 7.47 -23.01
CA VAL A 251 33.78 7.39 -21.56
C VAL A 251 32.84 8.49 -21.09
N THR A 252 33.02 9.74 -21.53
CA THR A 252 32.12 10.86 -21.23
C THR A 252 30.70 10.53 -21.67
N LEU A 253 30.52 9.97 -22.86
CA LEU A 253 29.21 9.56 -23.36
C LEU A 253 28.58 8.48 -22.49
N LEU A 254 29.35 7.49 -22.03
CA LEU A 254 28.85 6.46 -21.14
C LEU A 254 28.39 7.06 -19.80
N VAL A 255 29.18 7.94 -19.20
CA VAL A 255 28.84 8.66 -17.97
C VAL A 255 27.56 9.48 -18.13
N VAL A 256 27.47 10.24 -19.25
CA VAL A 256 26.30 11.07 -19.57
C VAL A 256 25.04 10.27 -19.75
N SER A 257 25.12 9.06 -20.27
CA SER A 257 23.94 8.23 -20.58
C SER A 257 23.34 7.49 -19.38
N ILE A 258 24.09 7.39 -18.27
CA ILE A 258 23.67 6.63 -17.09
C ILE A 258 22.72 7.47 -16.23
N PRO A 259 21.46 7.00 -16.01
CA PRO A 259 20.49 7.71 -15.18
C PRO A 259 20.71 7.45 -13.69
N GLU A 260 21.72 8.07 -13.09
CA GLU A 260 22.10 7.84 -11.67
C GLU A 260 21.00 8.25 -10.68
N GLY A 261 20.17 9.23 -11.01
CA GLY A 261 19.05 9.68 -10.17
C GLY A 261 17.86 8.73 -10.11
N LEU A 262 17.76 7.73 -10.99
CA LEU A 262 16.57 6.90 -11.15
C LEU A 262 16.26 5.99 -9.94
N PRO A 263 17.20 5.21 -9.38
CA PRO A 263 16.94 4.40 -8.19
C PRO A 263 16.52 5.26 -7.00
N MET A 264 17.16 6.43 -6.85
CA MET A 264 16.85 7.36 -5.77
C MET A 264 15.49 8.02 -5.94
N ALA A 265 15.11 8.40 -7.17
CA ALA A 265 13.77 8.93 -7.45
C ALA A 265 12.67 7.96 -7.03
N VAL A 266 12.85 6.67 -7.30
CA VAL A 266 11.89 5.62 -6.92
C VAL A 266 11.81 5.50 -5.40
N THR A 267 12.94 5.38 -4.71
CA THR A 267 12.98 5.24 -3.25
C THR A 267 12.37 6.45 -2.55
N LEU A 268 12.69 7.67 -3.00
CA LEU A 268 12.10 8.90 -2.46
C LEU A 268 10.60 8.98 -2.73
N SER A 269 10.15 8.65 -3.95
CA SER A 269 8.73 8.63 -4.29
C SER A 269 7.94 7.65 -3.43
N LEU A 270 8.51 6.46 -3.17
CA LEU A 270 7.92 5.47 -2.27
C LEU A 270 7.85 6.00 -0.83
N ALA A 271 8.93 6.57 -0.30
CA ALA A 271 8.98 7.13 1.04
C ALA A 271 7.95 8.29 1.23
N TYR A 272 7.85 9.20 0.27
CA TYR A 272 6.85 10.27 0.28
C TYR A 272 5.43 9.71 0.23
N SER A 273 5.17 8.73 -0.61
CA SER A 273 3.85 8.10 -0.75
C SER A 273 3.43 7.39 0.52
N MET A 274 4.32 6.61 1.15
CA MET A 274 4.05 5.94 2.43
C MET A 274 3.63 6.93 3.52
N ARG A 275 4.41 8.02 3.70
CA ARG A 275 4.13 9.05 4.70
C ARG A 275 2.77 9.71 4.48
N ARG A 276 2.38 9.90 3.22
CA ARG A 276 1.08 10.49 2.86
C ARG A 276 -0.05 9.47 2.96
N MET A 277 0.18 8.20 2.60
CA MET A 277 -0.79 7.12 2.79
C MET A 277 -1.15 6.93 4.25
N LEU A 278 -0.18 7.05 5.17
CA LEU A 278 -0.47 7.01 6.61
C LEU A 278 -1.41 8.16 7.04
N LYS A 279 -1.25 9.37 6.49
CA LYS A 279 -2.17 10.49 6.77
C LYS A 279 -3.59 10.26 6.25
N THR A 280 -3.78 9.29 5.37
CA THR A 280 -5.07 8.87 4.82
C THR A 280 -5.47 7.49 5.34
N ASN A 281 -5.04 7.15 6.55
CA ASN A 281 -5.38 5.94 7.29
C ASN A 281 -4.88 4.63 6.66
N ASN A 282 -3.84 4.70 5.82
CA ASN A 282 -3.21 3.53 5.22
C ASN A 282 -1.80 3.36 5.78
N LEU A 283 -1.62 2.45 6.72
CA LEU A 283 -0.31 2.11 7.27
C LEU A 283 0.36 1.08 6.37
N VAL A 284 1.38 1.50 5.66
CA VAL A 284 2.14 0.64 4.76
C VAL A 284 3.17 -0.15 5.56
N ARG A 285 3.07 -1.48 5.52
CA ARG A 285 4.00 -2.41 6.19
C ARG A 285 5.13 -2.87 5.27
N LYS A 286 4.88 -2.95 3.97
CA LYS A 286 5.88 -3.28 2.95
C LYS A 286 5.91 -2.20 1.87
N MET A 287 7.08 -1.64 1.62
CA MET A 287 7.28 -0.47 0.76
C MET A 287 6.76 -0.68 -0.67
N HIS A 288 6.95 -1.87 -1.24
CA HIS A 288 6.52 -2.21 -2.59
C HIS A 288 4.99 -2.22 -2.78
N ALA A 289 4.24 -2.41 -1.70
CA ALA A 289 2.78 -2.42 -1.77
C ALA A 289 2.19 -1.07 -2.24
N CYS A 290 2.87 0.05 -1.97
CA CYS A 290 2.43 1.37 -2.45
C CYS A 290 2.32 1.42 -3.97
N GLU A 291 3.31 0.88 -4.67
CA GLU A 291 3.33 0.86 -6.13
C GLU A 291 2.35 -0.16 -6.69
N THR A 292 2.36 -1.36 -6.12
CA THR A 292 1.51 -2.47 -6.58
C THR A 292 0.04 -2.13 -6.41
N MET A 293 -0.33 -1.41 -5.34
CA MET A 293 -1.69 -0.94 -5.12
C MET A 293 -2.21 -0.06 -6.25
N GLY A 294 -1.36 0.78 -6.84
CA GLY A 294 -1.69 1.59 -8.02
C GLY A 294 -1.98 0.78 -9.29
N ALA A 295 -1.46 -0.43 -9.38
CA ALA A 295 -1.67 -1.35 -10.49
C ALA A 295 -2.85 -2.32 -10.28
N THR A 296 -3.52 -2.27 -9.12
CA THR A 296 -4.61 -3.18 -8.76
C THR A 296 -5.73 -3.16 -9.79
N THR A 297 -6.12 -4.35 -10.26
CA THR A 297 -7.23 -4.57 -11.20
C THR A 297 -8.43 -5.22 -10.53
N VAL A 298 -8.20 -5.97 -9.43
CA VAL A 298 -9.25 -6.68 -8.70
C VAL A 298 -9.02 -6.53 -7.20
N VAL A 299 -10.09 -6.22 -6.47
CA VAL A 299 -10.13 -6.25 -5.00
C VAL A 299 -11.03 -7.39 -4.57
N CYS A 300 -10.47 -8.40 -3.89
CA CYS A 300 -11.22 -9.45 -3.23
C CYS A 300 -11.45 -9.06 -1.77
N THR A 301 -12.68 -8.83 -1.39
CA THR A 301 -13.04 -8.31 -0.07
C THR A 301 -13.86 -9.30 0.73
N ASP A 302 -13.60 -9.38 2.04
CA ASP A 302 -14.53 -10.00 2.96
C ASP A 302 -15.75 -9.09 3.17
N LYS A 303 -16.84 -9.67 3.66
CA LYS A 303 -18.04 -8.93 4.04
C LYS A 303 -17.89 -8.30 5.43
N THR A 304 -17.64 -9.18 6.42
CA THR A 304 -17.71 -8.84 7.84
C THR A 304 -16.52 -7.97 8.23
N GLY A 305 -16.77 -6.88 8.98
CA GLY A 305 -15.70 -5.97 9.43
C GLY A 305 -15.12 -5.05 8.35
N THR A 306 -15.28 -5.41 7.06
CA THR A 306 -14.78 -4.62 5.93
C THR A 306 -15.89 -3.83 5.24
N LEU A 307 -16.92 -4.53 4.74
CA LEU A 307 -18.07 -3.89 4.09
C LEU A 307 -19.18 -3.53 5.10
N THR A 308 -19.19 -4.23 6.23
CA THR A 308 -20.15 -4.03 7.31
C THR A 308 -19.47 -3.55 8.58
N GLU A 309 -20.24 -3.05 9.53
CA GLU A 309 -19.75 -2.50 10.79
C GLU A 309 -19.16 -3.55 11.75
N ASN A 310 -19.38 -4.84 11.48
CA ASN A 310 -19.11 -5.97 12.40
C ASN A 310 -19.78 -5.79 13.76
N GLN A 311 -20.93 -5.14 13.76
CA GLN A 311 -21.73 -4.89 14.93
C GLN A 311 -23.20 -5.21 14.63
N MET A 312 -23.70 -6.28 15.23
CA MET A 312 -25.12 -6.64 15.09
C MET A 312 -25.98 -5.52 15.68
N ARG A 313 -26.96 -5.08 14.92
CA ARG A 313 -27.97 -4.09 15.34
C ARG A 313 -29.36 -4.57 15.02
N ILE A 314 -30.33 -4.14 15.83
CA ILE A 314 -31.72 -4.34 15.51
C ILE A 314 -32.08 -3.46 14.31
N TYR A 315 -32.51 -4.10 13.23
CA TYR A 315 -33.03 -3.43 12.05
C TYR A 315 -34.47 -3.02 12.26
N ARG A 316 -35.28 -3.94 12.78
CA ARG A 316 -36.70 -3.71 13.04
C ARG A 316 -37.23 -4.63 14.15
N THR A 317 -38.14 -4.11 14.92
CA THR A 317 -38.92 -4.85 15.89
C THR A 317 -40.38 -4.95 15.40
N ASP A 318 -41.02 -6.11 15.60
CA ASP A 318 -42.44 -6.34 15.35
C ASP A 318 -43.01 -7.07 16.56
N PHE A 319 -43.13 -6.35 17.70
CA PHE A 319 -43.82 -6.79 18.88
C PHE A 319 -45.31 -6.44 18.74
N PHE A 320 -46.16 -7.46 18.68
CA PHE A 320 -47.57 -7.30 18.31
C PHE A 320 -48.42 -6.51 19.30
N GLY A 321 -47.98 -6.38 20.53
CA GLY A 321 -48.61 -5.58 21.57
C GLY A 321 -48.07 -4.17 21.76
N LEU A 322 -47.05 -3.73 20.98
CA LEU A 322 -46.44 -2.41 21.09
C LEU A 322 -46.92 -1.44 20.02
N PRO A 323 -47.62 -0.34 20.38
CA PRO A 323 -47.98 0.70 19.44
C PRO A 323 -46.74 1.34 18.82
N GLU A 324 -46.75 1.54 17.50
CA GLU A 324 -45.61 2.17 16.75
C GLU A 324 -44.23 1.56 17.02
N GLN A 325 -44.16 0.35 17.61
CA GLN A 325 -42.88 -0.34 17.97
C GLN A 325 -41.98 0.50 18.88
N ARG A 326 -42.55 1.35 19.74
CA ARG A 326 -41.84 2.17 20.71
C ARG A 326 -42.02 1.66 22.11
N LEU A 327 -40.96 1.70 22.89
CA LEU A 327 -41.04 1.39 24.32
C LEU A 327 -41.75 2.55 25.05
N ASP A 328 -42.70 2.19 25.89
CA ASP A 328 -43.51 3.12 26.69
C ASP A 328 -43.73 2.56 28.11
N ASP A 329 -44.54 3.21 28.93
CA ASP A 329 -44.88 2.76 30.29
C ASP A 329 -45.96 1.65 30.32
N SER A 330 -46.38 1.10 29.18
CA SER A 330 -47.38 0.01 29.15
C SER A 330 -46.80 -1.29 29.73
N VAL A 331 -47.70 -2.13 30.24
CA VAL A 331 -47.30 -3.43 30.79
C VAL A 331 -46.58 -4.27 29.73
N MET A 332 -47.06 -4.20 28.47
CA MET A 332 -46.45 -4.96 27.39
C MET A 332 -45.03 -4.50 27.09
N SER A 333 -44.78 -3.20 27.04
CA SER A 333 -43.43 -2.62 26.88
C SER A 333 -42.49 -3.09 27.97
N ARG A 334 -42.92 -3.02 29.22
CA ARG A 334 -42.14 -3.47 30.39
C ARG A 334 -41.85 -4.98 30.35
N LEU A 335 -42.79 -5.80 29.85
CA LEU A 335 -42.57 -7.25 29.67
C LEU A 335 -41.52 -7.52 28.58
N VAL A 336 -41.53 -6.76 27.49
CA VAL A 336 -40.51 -6.83 26.44
C VAL A 336 -39.15 -6.45 27.00
N GLU A 337 -39.06 -5.33 27.74
CA GLU A 337 -37.83 -4.85 28.35
C GLU A 337 -37.23 -5.85 29.34
N GLU A 338 -38.06 -6.34 30.29
CA GLU A 338 -37.65 -7.34 31.26
C GLU A 338 -37.25 -8.62 30.55
N GLY A 339 -38.03 -9.13 29.60
CA GLY A 339 -37.76 -10.38 28.88
C GLY A 339 -36.45 -10.32 28.06
N ILE A 340 -36.16 -9.20 27.42
CA ILE A 340 -34.87 -9.00 26.74
C ILE A 340 -33.73 -8.93 27.76
N ALA A 341 -33.91 -8.17 28.84
CA ALA A 341 -32.85 -7.97 29.82
C ALA A 341 -32.47 -9.26 30.56
N VAL A 342 -33.48 -10.01 31.07
CA VAL A 342 -33.24 -11.17 31.96
C VAL A 342 -32.91 -12.45 31.19
N ASN A 343 -33.49 -12.61 30.00
CA ASN A 343 -33.26 -13.78 29.13
C ASN A 343 -32.11 -13.51 28.15
N SER A 344 -30.96 -13.08 28.65
CA SER A 344 -29.75 -12.79 27.86
C SER A 344 -28.50 -12.91 28.70
N THR A 345 -27.42 -13.44 28.11
CA THR A 345 -26.11 -13.60 28.72
C THR A 345 -25.14 -12.48 28.34
N ALA A 346 -25.43 -11.68 27.30
CA ALA A 346 -24.59 -10.62 26.84
C ALA A 346 -24.51 -9.45 27.83
N LEU A 347 -23.38 -8.76 27.81
CA LEU A 347 -23.04 -7.56 28.58
C LEU A 347 -22.57 -6.45 27.67
N LEU A 348 -22.62 -5.20 28.16
CA LEU A 348 -22.01 -4.06 27.46
C LEU A 348 -20.79 -3.59 28.24
N ASP A 349 -19.68 -3.47 27.54
CA ASP A 349 -18.54 -2.69 27.98
C ASP A 349 -18.79 -1.21 27.65
N LEU A 350 -18.78 -0.41 28.71
CA LEU A 350 -19.02 1.04 28.68
C LEU A 350 -17.77 1.85 28.95
N SER A 351 -16.59 1.27 28.83
CA SER A 351 -15.31 1.98 28.97
C SER A 351 -15.23 3.17 28.05
N ASN A 352 -15.87 3.09 26.88
CA ASN A 352 -16.13 4.24 26.00
C ASN A 352 -17.66 4.43 25.88
N PRO A 353 -18.26 5.41 26.58
CA PRO A 353 -19.70 5.63 26.56
C PRO A 353 -20.29 5.97 25.20
N ASP A 354 -19.49 6.61 24.32
CA ASP A 354 -19.90 6.99 22.97
C ASP A 354 -19.87 5.82 21.97
N LYS A 355 -19.10 4.77 22.32
CA LYS A 355 -18.92 3.58 21.50
C LYS A 355 -18.96 2.31 22.36
N PRO A 356 -20.14 1.92 22.88
CA PRO A 356 -20.28 0.71 23.69
C PRO A 356 -19.95 -0.54 22.88
N SER A 357 -19.17 -1.44 23.45
CA SER A 357 -18.89 -2.74 22.84
C SER A 357 -19.69 -3.86 23.52
N VAL A 358 -20.02 -4.89 22.74
CA VAL A 358 -20.76 -6.07 23.22
C VAL A 358 -19.76 -7.12 23.71
N LEU A 359 -19.97 -7.60 24.95
CA LEU A 359 -19.29 -8.74 25.52
C LEU A 359 -20.22 -9.95 25.51
N GLY A 360 -19.83 -11.05 24.89
CA GLY A 360 -20.64 -12.25 24.75
C GLY A 360 -21.30 -12.37 23.39
N ASN A 361 -22.48 -12.97 23.32
CA ASN A 361 -23.17 -13.26 22.06
C ASN A 361 -23.59 -11.97 21.33
N PRO A 362 -23.13 -11.72 20.07
CA PRO A 362 -23.42 -10.48 19.35
C PRO A 362 -24.91 -10.26 19.07
N THR A 363 -25.68 -11.34 18.88
CA THR A 363 -27.14 -11.26 18.63
C THR A 363 -27.89 -10.80 19.88
N GLU A 364 -27.48 -11.28 21.03
CA GLU A 364 -28.01 -10.82 22.33
C GLU A 364 -27.55 -9.41 22.66
N GLY A 365 -26.30 -9.09 22.32
CA GLY A 365 -25.76 -7.75 22.48
C GLY A 365 -26.51 -6.69 21.69
N ALA A 366 -27.01 -7.03 20.48
CA ALA A 366 -27.84 -6.14 19.70
C ALA A 366 -29.17 -5.78 20.43
N LEU A 367 -29.74 -6.74 21.14
CA LEU A 367 -30.96 -6.53 21.95
C LEU A 367 -30.68 -5.60 23.14
N ILE A 368 -29.58 -5.82 23.83
CA ILE A 368 -29.19 -5.00 25.00
C ILE A 368 -28.81 -3.57 24.56
N LEU A 369 -28.13 -3.41 23.41
CA LEU A 369 -27.85 -2.10 22.83
C LEU A 369 -29.12 -1.36 22.44
N TRP A 370 -30.11 -2.08 21.92
CA TRP A 370 -31.40 -1.49 21.57
C TRP A 370 -32.18 -0.98 22.82
N LEU A 371 -32.17 -1.74 23.91
CA LEU A 371 -32.75 -1.29 25.19
C LEU A 371 -32.07 0.02 25.62
N ARG A 372 -30.74 0.04 25.66
CA ARG A 372 -29.99 1.23 26.03
C ARG A 372 -30.30 2.44 25.15
N ASN A 373 -30.38 2.25 23.84
CA ASN A 373 -30.67 3.34 22.88
C ASN A 373 -32.09 3.91 23.05
N ASN A 374 -33.00 3.10 23.65
CA ASN A 374 -34.35 3.54 24.06
C ASN A 374 -34.39 4.04 25.50
N GLY A 375 -33.25 4.24 26.15
CA GLY A 375 -33.18 4.83 27.50
C GLY A 375 -33.40 3.83 28.63
N VAL A 376 -33.39 2.52 28.35
CA VAL A 376 -33.65 1.46 29.34
C VAL A 376 -32.29 0.87 29.81
N ASP A 377 -32.03 0.93 31.11
CA ASP A 377 -30.87 0.28 31.72
C ASP A 377 -31.18 -1.18 32.06
N TYR A 378 -30.65 -2.07 31.22
CA TYR A 378 -30.81 -3.51 31.39
C TYR A 378 -30.24 -4.06 32.70
N ARG A 379 -29.24 -3.39 33.30
CA ARG A 379 -28.60 -3.83 34.57
C ARG A 379 -29.59 -3.70 35.72
N THR A 380 -30.25 -2.55 35.82
CA THR A 380 -31.28 -2.29 36.80
C THR A 380 -32.42 -3.32 36.70
N LEU A 381 -32.83 -3.70 35.48
CA LEU A 381 -33.83 -4.72 35.26
C LEU A 381 -33.37 -6.10 35.72
N ARG A 382 -32.13 -6.48 35.44
CA ARG A 382 -31.55 -7.77 35.91
C ARG A 382 -31.38 -7.84 37.43
N GLU A 383 -30.98 -6.75 38.07
CA GLU A 383 -30.82 -6.65 39.51
C GLU A 383 -32.15 -6.64 40.23
N GLY A 384 -33.21 -6.14 39.58
CA GLY A 384 -34.55 -6.02 40.15
C GLY A 384 -35.37 -7.30 40.14
N VAL A 385 -34.86 -8.40 39.57
CA VAL A 385 -35.60 -9.67 39.48
C VAL A 385 -34.81 -10.83 40.10
N GLU A 386 -35.55 -11.78 40.73
CA GLU A 386 -34.94 -13.04 41.20
C GLU A 386 -35.16 -14.11 40.11
N ARG A 387 -34.08 -14.67 39.60
CA ARG A 387 -34.13 -15.81 38.68
C ARG A 387 -34.47 -17.08 39.40
N VAL A 388 -35.47 -17.80 38.91
CA VAL A 388 -35.96 -19.05 39.49
C VAL A 388 -35.28 -20.24 38.82
N ASP A 389 -35.32 -20.31 37.49
CA ASP A 389 -34.70 -21.36 36.67
C ASP A 389 -34.34 -20.83 35.28
N GLU A 390 -33.50 -21.58 34.56
CA GLU A 390 -33.14 -21.25 33.18
C GLU A 390 -32.85 -22.47 32.31
N ILE A 391 -33.16 -22.34 31.03
CA ILE A 391 -32.77 -23.26 29.98
C ILE A 391 -31.78 -22.53 29.05
N PRO A 392 -30.48 -22.89 29.03
CA PRO A 392 -29.52 -22.26 28.18
C PRO A 392 -29.78 -22.59 26.70
N PHE A 393 -29.28 -21.69 25.79
CA PHE A 393 -29.39 -21.93 24.37
C PHE A 393 -28.56 -23.14 23.95
N THR A 394 -29.14 -24.02 23.11
CA THR A 394 -28.39 -25.06 22.41
C THR A 394 -28.73 -25.06 20.92
N THR A 395 -27.77 -25.43 20.07
CA THR A 395 -27.96 -25.48 18.61
C THR A 395 -29.02 -26.49 18.17
N GLU A 396 -29.26 -27.53 18.99
CA GLU A 396 -30.30 -28.52 18.77
C GLU A 396 -31.70 -27.97 19.11
N ARG A 397 -31.82 -27.33 20.25
CA ARG A 397 -33.08 -26.78 20.78
C ARG A 397 -33.48 -25.48 20.09
N LYS A 398 -32.51 -24.63 19.72
CA LYS A 398 -32.67 -23.33 19.05
C LYS A 398 -33.51 -22.29 19.81
N TYR A 399 -33.68 -22.46 21.11
CA TYR A 399 -34.24 -21.45 22.00
C TYR A 399 -33.58 -21.50 23.36
N MET A 400 -33.71 -20.40 24.11
CA MET A 400 -33.42 -20.34 25.55
C MET A 400 -34.63 -19.81 26.29
N ALA A 401 -34.73 -20.14 27.59
CA ALA A 401 -35.80 -19.69 28.46
C ALA A 401 -35.25 -19.29 29.83
N SER A 402 -35.87 -18.30 30.44
CA SER A 402 -35.56 -17.87 31.80
C SER A 402 -36.85 -17.64 32.58
N GLU A 403 -36.93 -18.31 33.73
CA GLU A 403 -38.05 -18.14 34.67
C GLU A 403 -37.63 -17.20 35.78
N VAL A 404 -38.37 -16.10 35.98
CA VAL A 404 -38.03 -15.05 36.94
C VAL A 404 -39.22 -14.61 37.77
N LYS A 405 -39.02 -14.20 39.02
CA LYS A 405 -40.00 -13.41 39.78
C LYS A 405 -40.02 -11.99 39.19
N SER A 406 -41.11 -11.65 38.50
CA SER A 406 -41.17 -10.42 37.71
C SER A 406 -41.14 -9.16 38.56
N GLY A 407 -40.33 -8.21 38.13
CA GLY A 407 -40.36 -6.83 38.63
C GLY A 407 -41.50 -6.01 38.05
N VAL A 408 -42.03 -6.41 36.86
CA VAL A 408 -43.13 -5.74 36.16
C VAL A 408 -44.49 -6.11 36.74
N LEU A 409 -44.68 -7.40 37.10
CA LEU A 409 -45.92 -7.90 37.72
C LEU A 409 -45.59 -8.43 39.11
N PRO A 410 -45.64 -7.55 40.15
CA PRO A 410 -45.22 -7.92 41.50
C PRO A 410 -46.00 -9.16 42.03
N GLY A 411 -45.24 -10.15 42.52
CA GLY A 411 -45.83 -11.37 43.09
C GLY A 411 -46.18 -12.44 42.05
N LYS A 412 -45.88 -12.20 40.77
CA LYS A 412 -46.04 -13.22 39.71
C LYS A 412 -44.66 -13.71 39.24
N THR A 413 -44.61 -14.99 38.88
CA THR A 413 -43.48 -15.60 38.19
C THR A 413 -43.76 -15.59 36.69
N ILE A 414 -42.78 -15.17 35.89
CA ILE A 414 -42.91 -15.12 34.42
C ILE A 414 -41.78 -15.95 33.80
N LEU A 415 -42.17 -16.78 32.84
CA LEU A 415 -41.26 -17.49 31.97
C LEU A 415 -41.09 -16.68 30.67
N TYR A 416 -39.86 -16.31 30.32
CA TYR A 416 -39.52 -15.69 29.04
C TYR A 416 -38.80 -16.71 28.15
N VAL A 417 -39.22 -16.79 26.88
CA VAL A 417 -38.63 -17.69 25.89
C VAL A 417 -38.19 -16.85 24.68
N LYS A 418 -36.97 -17.03 24.20
CA LYS A 418 -36.50 -16.46 22.93
C LYS A 418 -35.74 -17.49 22.13
N GLY A 419 -35.82 -17.38 20.79
CA GLY A 419 -35.11 -18.32 19.90
C GLY A 419 -35.49 -18.15 18.44
N ALA A 420 -35.31 -19.21 17.66
CA ALA A 420 -35.74 -19.24 16.28
C ALA A 420 -37.28 -19.05 16.21
N PRO A 421 -37.79 -18.05 15.46
CA PRO A 421 -39.20 -17.66 15.51
C PRO A 421 -40.15 -18.82 15.22
N GLU A 422 -39.82 -19.67 14.26
CA GLU A 422 -40.58 -20.85 13.88
C GLU A 422 -40.69 -21.87 15.02
N ILE A 423 -39.64 -22.01 15.81
CA ILE A 423 -39.62 -22.91 16.97
C ILE A 423 -40.42 -22.28 18.12
N VAL A 424 -40.09 -21.04 18.49
CA VAL A 424 -40.77 -20.34 19.58
C VAL A 424 -42.27 -20.25 19.33
N TYR A 425 -42.69 -19.91 18.10
CA TYR A 425 -44.10 -19.87 17.71
C TYR A 425 -44.78 -21.24 17.84
N SER A 426 -44.09 -22.33 17.47
CA SER A 426 -44.65 -23.67 17.58
C SER A 426 -44.88 -24.11 19.02
N LEU A 427 -44.22 -23.50 20.01
CA LEU A 427 -44.40 -23.74 21.44
C LEU A 427 -45.58 -22.92 22.03
N CYS A 428 -46.05 -21.91 21.28
CA CYS A 428 -47.07 -20.98 21.76
C CYS A 428 -48.50 -21.47 21.41
N ARG A 429 -49.40 -21.26 22.35
CA ARG A 429 -50.85 -21.44 22.12
C ARG A 429 -51.56 -20.14 21.69
N ASN A 430 -51.04 -19.03 22.14
CA ASN A 430 -51.62 -17.72 21.93
C ASN A 430 -50.64 -16.82 21.20
N THR A 431 -51.12 -15.78 20.55
CA THR A 431 -50.32 -14.70 19.93
C THR A 431 -50.87 -13.37 20.43
N GLU A 432 -49.98 -12.49 20.85
CA GLU A 432 -50.34 -11.14 21.26
C GLU A 432 -51.01 -10.42 20.07
N GLY A 433 -52.09 -9.66 20.34
CA GLY A 433 -52.84 -9.00 19.28
C GLY A 433 -53.61 -9.93 18.31
N GLY A 434 -53.62 -11.24 18.53
CA GLY A 434 -54.35 -12.21 17.72
C GLY A 434 -53.84 -12.35 16.26
N VAL A 435 -52.57 -12.07 16.01
CA VAL A 435 -51.95 -12.18 14.69
C VAL A 435 -51.88 -13.61 14.23
N ASP A 436 -52.30 -13.90 13.01
CA ASP A 436 -52.32 -15.25 12.46
C ASP A 436 -50.95 -15.73 11.98
N LYS A 437 -50.82 -17.06 11.86
CA LYS A 437 -49.59 -17.70 11.42
C LYS A 437 -49.13 -17.23 10.04
N ALA A 438 -50.05 -17.03 9.12
CA ALA A 438 -49.72 -16.64 7.74
C ALA A 438 -49.08 -15.23 7.67
N ALA A 439 -49.55 -14.31 8.52
CA ALA A 439 -48.96 -12.99 8.65
C ALA A 439 -47.54 -13.05 9.22
N ILE A 440 -47.29 -13.91 10.24
CA ILE A 440 -45.96 -14.13 10.82
C ILE A 440 -45.03 -14.79 9.80
N ASP A 441 -45.47 -15.81 9.07
CA ASP A 441 -44.67 -16.50 8.07
C ASP A 441 -44.26 -15.54 6.93
N ASN A 442 -45.20 -14.68 6.48
CA ASN A 442 -44.91 -13.65 5.47
C ASN A 442 -43.91 -12.59 5.98
N LEU A 443 -44.00 -12.17 7.23
CA LEU A 443 -43.06 -11.25 7.87
C LEU A 443 -41.69 -11.87 7.92
N LEU A 444 -41.55 -13.11 8.38
CA LEU A 444 -40.30 -13.83 8.45
C LEU A 444 -39.68 -14.04 7.07
N LEU A 445 -40.49 -14.39 6.07
CA LEU A 445 -40.02 -14.51 4.69
C LEU A 445 -39.45 -13.17 4.16
N GLY A 446 -40.12 -12.06 4.52
CA GLY A 446 -39.61 -10.71 4.18
C GLY A 446 -38.24 -10.43 4.74
N TYR A 447 -38.00 -10.78 6.00
CA TYR A 447 -36.66 -10.61 6.65
C TYR A 447 -35.63 -11.61 6.16
N GLN A 448 -36.03 -12.87 5.93
CA GLN A 448 -35.11 -13.86 5.35
C GLN A 448 -34.64 -13.50 3.94
N ASN A 449 -35.53 -12.92 3.11
CA ASN A 449 -35.18 -12.43 1.78
C ASN A 449 -34.18 -11.26 1.82
N GLN A 450 -34.20 -10.49 2.91
CA GLN A 450 -33.22 -9.41 3.18
C GLN A 450 -32.03 -9.91 4.00
N ALA A 451 -31.90 -11.23 4.17
CA ALA A 451 -30.78 -11.88 4.84
C ALA A 451 -30.57 -11.46 6.31
N MET A 452 -31.67 -11.09 6.99
CA MET A 452 -31.62 -10.71 8.39
C MET A 452 -31.73 -11.93 9.28
N ARG A 453 -31.09 -11.88 10.44
CA ARG A 453 -31.34 -12.84 11.52
C ARG A 453 -32.61 -12.46 12.24
N THR A 454 -33.45 -13.43 12.52
CA THR A 454 -34.70 -13.20 13.23
C THR A 454 -34.72 -13.94 14.57
N LEU A 455 -35.26 -13.28 15.60
CA LEU A 455 -35.53 -13.88 16.91
C LEU A 455 -36.99 -13.72 17.21
N GLY A 456 -37.66 -14.81 17.64
CA GLY A 456 -38.99 -14.82 18.19
C GLY A 456 -38.96 -14.72 19.72
N PHE A 457 -39.96 -14.07 20.28
CA PHE A 457 -40.12 -13.86 21.72
C PHE A 457 -41.46 -14.34 22.17
N ALA A 458 -41.50 -15.00 23.34
CA ALA A 458 -42.75 -15.45 23.99
C ALA A 458 -42.61 -15.32 25.50
N TYR A 459 -43.75 -15.26 26.17
CA TYR A 459 -43.83 -15.29 27.63
C TYR A 459 -45.01 -16.13 28.13
N GLN A 460 -44.96 -16.55 29.39
CA GLN A 460 -46.05 -17.14 30.12
C GLN A 460 -46.01 -16.69 31.58
N ILE A 461 -47.17 -16.28 32.12
CA ILE A 461 -47.34 -16.08 33.56
C ILE A 461 -47.52 -17.43 34.20
N VAL A 462 -46.64 -17.79 35.12
CA VAL A 462 -46.62 -19.08 35.83
C VAL A 462 -47.45 -18.95 37.07
N GLU A 463 -48.52 -19.78 37.20
CA GLU A 463 -49.37 -19.75 38.38
C GLU A 463 -48.73 -20.51 39.56
N PRO A 464 -49.01 -20.12 40.81
CA PRO A 464 -48.43 -20.77 42.00
C PRO A 464 -48.70 -22.28 41.98
N GLY A 465 -47.64 -23.09 42.05
CA GLY A 465 -47.72 -24.55 42.01
C GLY A 465 -47.65 -25.16 40.60
N GLN A 466 -47.53 -24.37 39.55
CA GLN A 466 -47.27 -24.81 38.21
C GLN A 466 -45.73 -24.80 37.97
N GLU A 467 -45.18 -25.88 37.42
CA GLU A 467 -43.80 -25.91 36.94
C GLU A 467 -43.75 -25.52 35.48
N ALA A 468 -42.90 -24.56 35.13
CA ALA A 468 -42.71 -24.13 33.75
C ALA A 468 -41.48 -24.77 33.14
N ILE A 469 -40.45 -25.08 33.96
CA ILE A 469 -39.22 -25.81 33.62
C ILE A 469 -39.14 -27.01 34.54
N ALA A 470 -38.95 -28.23 33.99
CA ALA A 470 -38.71 -29.45 34.76
C ALA A 470 -37.57 -30.28 34.10
N ASP A 471 -36.62 -30.74 34.90
CA ASP A 471 -35.48 -31.53 34.45
C ASP A 471 -34.73 -30.89 33.26
N GLY A 472 -34.61 -29.54 33.23
CA GLY A 472 -33.97 -28.80 32.16
C GLY A 472 -34.76 -28.75 30.83
N ASN A 473 -36.03 -29.14 30.86
CA ASN A 473 -36.92 -29.09 29.70
C ASN A 473 -38.08 -28.13 29.94
N LEU A 474 -38.52 -27.49 28.85
CA LEU A 474 -39.71 -26.63 28.88
C LEU A 474 -40.98 -27.49 28.98
N VAL A 475 -41.75 -27.32 30.07
CA VAL A 475 -43.03 -28.00 30.29
C VAL A 475 -44.19 -27.01 30.29
N ALA A 476 -43.91 -25.73 30.12
CA ALA A 476 -44.89 -24.68 29.97
C ALA A 476 -45.82 -24.95 28.76
N ASP A 477 -47.13 -24.83 28.95
CA ASP A 477 -48.11 -25.23 27.94
C ASP A 477 -49.04 -24.09 27.46
N ASN A 478 -48.87 -22.87 27.97
CA ASN A 478 -49.70 -21.71 27.63
C ASN A 478 -48.89 -20.47 27.27
N LEU A 479 -47.82 -20.66 26.49
CA LEU A 479 -46.96 -19.58 25.99
C LEU A 479 -47.73 -18.67 25.05
N THR A 480 -47.52 -17.38 25.18
CA THR A 480 -48.02 -16.31 24.31
C THR A 480 -46.88 -15.74 23.50
N PHE A 481 -46.96 -15.80 22.16
CA PHE A 481 -45.99 -15.24 21.25
C PHE A 481 -46.09 -13.72 21.23
N MET A 482 -44.96 -13.03 21.51
CA MET A 482 -44.91 -11.57 21.65
C MET A 482 -44.61 -10.89 20.34
N GLY A 483 -43.75 -11.49 19.51
CA GLY A 483 -43.33 -10.88 18.28
C GLY A 483 -41.96 -11.36 17.79
N VAL A 484 -41.45 -10.67 16.81
CA VAL A 484 -40.20 -10.97 16.11
C VAL A 484 -39.28 -9.73 16.08
N VAL A 485 -38.00 -9.98 16.21
CA VAL A 485 -36.98 -8.95 16.02
C VAL A 485 -36.08 -9.36 14.87
N ALA A 486 -35.89 -8.45 13.92
CA ALA A 486 -34.95 -8.60 12.82
C ALA A 486 -33.63 -7.91 13.14
N ILE A 487 -32.52 -8.63 13.01
CA ILE A 487 -31.18 -8.21 13.38
C ILE A 487 -30.26 -8.35 12.17
N SER A 488 -29.47 -7.33 11.88
CA SER A 488 -28.47 -7.34 10.80
C SER A 488 -27.18 -6.68 11.24
N ASP A 489 -26.11 -7.02 10.54
CA ASP A 489 -24.86 -6.28 10.55
C ASP A 489 -24.92 -5.27 9.40
N PRO A 490 -25.10 -3.97 9.66
CA PRO A 490 -25.34 -2.99 8.62
C PRO A 490 -24.12 -2.75 7.75
N VAL A 491 -24.34 -2.46 6.48
CA VAL A 491 -23.33 -1.95 5.57
C VAL A 491 -22.88 -0.57 6.07
N ARG A 492 -21.58 -0.30 6.05
CA ARG A 492 -21.06 1.03 6.40
C ARG A 492 -21.53 2.08 5.39
N ASP A 493 -21.83 3.27 5.86
CA ASP A 493 -22.40 4.35 5.04
C ASP A 493 -21.49 4.79 3.88
N ASP A 494 -20.17 4.70 4.05
CA ASP A 494 -19.16 5.11 3.06
C ASP A 494 -18.89 4.06 1.96
N VAL A 495 -19.31 2.82 2.16
CA VAL A 495 -18.96 1.69 1.28
C VAL A 495 -19.60 1.78 -0.11
N PRO A 496 -20.89 2.12 -0.28
CA PRO A 496 -21.50 2.19 -1.62
C PRO A 496 -20.78 3.17 -2.55
N ASP A 497 -20.45 4.36 -2.05
CA ASP A 497 -19.74 5.38 -2.82
C ASP A 497 -18.30 4.95 -3.14
N ALA A 498 -17.60 4.36 -2.17
CA ALA A 498 -16.25 3.87 -2.36
C ALA A 498 -16.16 2.68 -3.34
N VAL A 499 -17.15 1.79 -3.31
CA VAL A 499 -17.28 0.69 -4.28
C VAL A 499 -17.51 1.25 -5.68
N GLN A 500 -18.39 2.23 -5.83
CA GLN A 500 -18.65 2.88 -7.12
C GLN A 500 -17.40 3.58 -7.66
N GLU A 501 -16.66 4.30 -6.80
CA GLU A 501 -15.38 4.93 -7.18
C GLU A 501 -14.36 3.91 -7.69
N CYS A 502 -14.23 2.75 -7.02
CA CYS A 502 -13.35 1.67 -7.47
C CYS A 502 -13.80 1.09 -8.83
N LEU A 503 -15.10 0.88 -9.03
CA LEU A 503 -15.65 0.38 -10.29
C LEU A 503 -15.42 1.38 -11.43
N ASP A 504 -15.61 2.68 -11.20
CA ASP A 504 -15.36 3.75 -12.16
C ASP A 504 -13.86 3.86 -12.50
N ALA A 505 -13.00 3.56 -11.53
CA ALA A 505 -11.56 3.44 -11.71
C ALA A 505 -11.13 2.16 -12.47
N GLY A 506 -12.09 1.33 -12.91
CA GLY A 506 -11.84 0.10 -13.66
C GLY A 506 -11.37 -1.08 -12.81
N ILE A 507 -11.59 -1.02 -11.49
CA ILE A 507 -11.21 -2.09 -10.56
C ILE A 507 -12.43 -2.99 -10.33
N ALA A 508 -12.28 -4.28 -10.57
CA ALA A 508 -13.33 -5.25 -10.28
C ALA A 508 -13.35 -5.57 -8.78
N ILE A 509 -14.54 -5.66 -8.20
CA ILE A 509 -14.70 -6.05 -6.79
C ILE A 509 -15.33 -7.44 -6.72
N LYS A 510 -14.82 -8.28 -5.83
CA LYS A 510 -15.31 -9.63 -5.59
C LYS A 510 -15.48 -9.85 -4.09
N ILE A 511 -16.70 -10.23 -3.70
CA ILE A 511 -17.02 -10.54 -2.30
C ILE A 511 -16.76 -12.02 -2.05
N VAL A 512 -16.03 -12.33 -0.99
CA VAL A 512 -15.78 -13.70 -0.54
C VAL A 512 -16.19 -13.79 0.93
N THR A 513 -17.25 -14.53 1.23
CA THR A 513 -17.83 -14.57 2.58
C THR A 513 -18.28 -15.97 2.98
N GLY A 514 -18.24 -16.26 4.28
CA GLY A 514 -18.84 -17.46 4.87
C GLY A 514 -20.37 -17.45 4.92
N ASP A 515 -21.01 -16.32 4.62
CA ASP A 515 -22.46 -16.14 4.69
C ASP A 515 -23.20 -16.94 3.61
N THR A 516 -24.52 -17.01 3.80
CA THR A 516 -25.43 -17.66 2.84
C THR A 516 -25.50 -16.88 1.51
N PRO A 517 -25.84 -17.53 0.39
CA PRO A 517 -25.94 -16.86 -0.91
C PRO A 517 -26.90 -15.66 -0.91
N ASN A 518 -28.02 -15.75 -0.20
CA ASN A 518 -29.00 -14.68 -0.13
C ASN A 518 -28.44 -13.46 0.63
N THR A 519 -27.77 -13.68 1.76
CA THR A 519 -27.10 -12.61 2.53
C THR A 519 -26.04 -11.92 1.68
N ALA A 520 -25.17 -12.69 1.05
CA ALA A 520 -24.06 -12.17 0.26
C ALA A 520 -24.58 -11.37 -0.97
N LYS A 521 -25.65 -11.85 -1.60
CA LYS A 521 -26.27 -11.18 -2.75
C LYS A 521 -26.95 -9.87 -2.33
N GLU A 522 -27.64 -9.86 -1.17
CA GLU A 522 -28.29 -8.65 -0.67
C GLU A 522 -27.25 -7.55 -0.32
N ILE A 523 -26.17 -7.91 0.35
CA ILE A 523 -25.08 -6.97 0.61
C ILE A 523 -24.47 -6.46 -0.70
N ALA A 524 -24.22 -7.34 -1.67
CA ALA A 524 -23.73 -6.94 -2.99
C ALA A 524 -24.68 -5.97 -3.71
N ARG A 525 -26.01 -6.11 -3.49
CA ARG A 525 -27.02 -5.20 -4.02
C ARG A 525 -26.96 -3.83 -3.32
N GLN A 526 -26.87 -3.82 -2.00
CA GLN A 526 -26.83 -2.58 -1.20
C GLN A 526 -25.60 -1.73 -1.52
N ILE A 527 -24.45 -2.35 -1.79
CA ILE A 527 -23.23 -1.63 -2.18
C ILE A 527 -23.14 -1.32 -3.70
N GLY A 528 -24.18 -1.61 -4.49
CA GLY A 528 -24.18 -1.33 -5.92
C GLY A 528 -23.37 -2.27 -6.80
N LEU A 529 -22.80 -3.35 -6.24
CA LEU A 529 -22.04 -4.34 -6.99
C LEU A 529 -22.94 -5.28 -7.80
N TRP A 530 -24.07 -5.68 -7.24
CA TRP A 530 -25.06 -6.55 -7.90
C TRP A 530 -26.05 -5.71 -8.68
N LYS A 531 -26.18 -5.98 -9.99
CA LYS A 531 -27.05 -5.25 -10.93
C LYS A 531 -28.20 -6.14 -11.44
N GLU A 532 -29.22 -5.53 -12.03
CA GLU A 532 -30.41 -6.24 -12.52
C GLU A 532 -30.12 -7.31 -13.59
N GLY A 533 -28.99 -7.20 -14.32
CA GLY A 533 -28.57 -8.19 -15.32
C GLY A 533 -27.74 -9.35 -14.78
N ASP A 534 -27.42 -9.35 -13.46
CA ASP A 534 -26.59 -10.40 -12.85
C ASP A 534 -27.41 -11.66 -12.50
N GLY A 535 -26.79 -12.81 -12.67
CA GLY A 535 -27.43 -14.12 -12.43
C GLY A 535 -26.46 -15.15 -11.85
N ASP A 536 -26.76 -16.43 -12.05
CA ASP A 536 -26.01 -17.56 -11.46
C ASP A 536 -24.53 -17.64 -11.88
N ARG A 537 -24.15 -16.97 -12.98
CA ARG A 537 -22.74 -16.88 -13.36
C ARG A 537 -21.92 -15.97 -12.44
N ASN A 538 -22.58 -15.03 -11.77
CA ASN A 538 -21.94 -14.00 -10.95
C ASN A 538 -21.83 -14.40 -9.48
N ILE A 539 -22.48 -15.50 -9.07
CA ILE A 539 -22.44 -16.03 -7.71
C ILE A 539 -22.16 -17.54 -7.73
N ILE A 540 -21.42 -18.01 -6.72
CA ILE A 540 -21.13 -19.43 -6.51
C ILE A 540 -21.01 -19.71 -5.01
N THR A 541 -21.29 -20.95 -4.60
CA THR A 541 -21.02 -21.40 -3.22
C THR A 541 -19.61 -21.97 -3.11
N GLY A 542 -19.00 -21.93 -1.90
CA GLY A 542 -17.67 -22.47 -1.64
C GLY A 542 -17.53 -23.95 -2.04
N PRO A 543 -18.47 -24.85 -1.68
CA PRO A 543 -18.41 -26.25 -2.14
C PRO A 543 -18.44 -26.41 -3.65
N GLU A 544 -19.28 -25.66 -4.37
CA GLU A 544 -19.31 -25.66 -5.83
C GLU A 544 -18.01 -25.10 -6.42
N PHE A 545 -17.48 -24.01 -5.83
CA PHE A 545 -16.22 -23.41 -6.23
C PHE A 545 -15.04 -24.38 -6.08
N ALA A 546 -15.00 -25.13 -4.97
CA ALA A 546 -13.97 -26.11 -4.72
C ALA A 546 -14.04 -27.29 -5.69
N ALA A 547 -15.23 -27.66 -6.16
CA ALA A 547 -15.47 -28.76 -7.08
C ALA A 547 -15.13 -28.44 -8.54
N LEU A 548 -14.96 -27.14 -8.92
CA LEU A 548 -14.58 -26.75 -10.27
C LEU A 548 -13.16 -27.19 -10.61
N ASP A 549 -12.95 -27.69 -11.81
CA ASP A 549 -11.62 -27.88 -12.37
C ASP A 549 -10.96 -26.53 -12.71
N ASP A 550 -9.63 -26.51 -12.75
CA ASP A 550 -8.87 -25.26 -12.92
C ASP A 550 -9.17 -24.55 -14.24
N LYS A 551 -9.50 -25.27 -15.31
CA LYS A 551 -9.83 -24.67 -16.60
C LYS A 551 -11.18 -23.95 -16.55
N THR A 552 -12.21 -24.62 -16.03
CA THR A 552 -13.55 -24.04 -15.87
C THR A 552 -13.52 -22.86 -14.92
N LEU A 553 -12.75 -22.98 -13.82
CA LEU A 553 -12.56 -21.91 -12.88
C LEU A 553 -11.86 -20.69 -13.52
N TYR A 554 -10.81 -20.91 -14.29
CA TYR A 554 -10.08 -19.85 -15.02
C TYR A 554 -11.01 -19.01 -15.90
N ASP A 555 -11.96 -19.64 -16.61
CA ASP A 555 -12.92 -18.92 -17.45
C ASP A 555 -14.01 -18.22 -16.64
N ARG A 556 -14.53 -18.88 -15.59
CA ARG A 556 -15.63 -18.38 -14.78
C ARG A 556 -15.25 -17.25 -13.83
N VAL A 557 -14.01 -17.24 -13.33
CA VAL A 557 -13.56 -16.29 -12.31
C VAL A 557 -13.69 -14.83 -12.75
N LYS A 558 -13.69 -14.56 -14.04
CA LYS A 558 -13.87 -13.20 -14.59
C LYS A 558 -15.25 -12.64 -14.25
N ASP A 559 -16.30 -13.45 -14.42
CA ASP A 559 -17.69 -13.03 -14.26
C ASP A 559 -18.16 -13.10 -12.80
N LEU A 560 -17.44 -13.87 -11.95
CA LEU A 560 -17.79 -14.00 -10.54
C LEU A 560 -17.69 -12.66 -9.81
N LYS A 561 -18.73 -12.32 -9.05
CA LYS A 561 -18.80 -11.18 -8.14
C LYS A 561 -18.86 -11.61 -6.68
N VAL A 562 -19.49 -12.77 -6.40
CA VAL A 562 -19.74 -13.24 -5.04
C VAL A 562 -19.39 -14.72 -4.90
N ILE A 563 -18.63 -15.06 -3.86
CA ILE A 563 -18.45 -16.44 -3.37
C ILE A 563 -19.04 -16.49 -1.97
N SER A 564 -20.09 -17.25 -1.80
CA SER A 564 -20.80 -17.46 -0.52
C SER A 564 -20.42 -18.78 0.12
N ARG A 565 -20.56 -18.92 1.44
CA ARG A 565 -20.11 -20.13 2.20
C ARG A 565 -18.67 -20.53 1.85
N ALA A 566 -17.82 -19.53 1.61
CA ALA A 566 -16.42 -19.71 1.27
C ALA A 566 -15.62 -20.20 2.48
N ARG A 567 -14.65 -21.06 2.21
CA ARG A 567 -13.62 -21.47 3.17
C ARG A 567 -12.35 -20.66 2.95
N PRO A 568 -11.44 -20.58 3.90
CA PRO A 568 -10.17 -19.84 3.76
C PRO A 568 -9.37 -20.22 2.51
N LEU A 569 -9.30 -21.51 2.19
CA LEU A 569 -8.60 -21.99 1.00
C LEU A 569 -9.28 -21.61 -0.32
N ASP A 570 -10.59 -21.41 -0.33
CA ASP A 570 -11.32 -20.97 -1.52
C ASP A 570 -10.94 -19.53 -1.87
N LYS A 571 -10.73 -18.66 -0.86
CA LYS A 571 -10.26 -17.29 -1.02
C LYS A 571 -8.84 -17.25 -1.62
N LYS A 572 -7.93 -18.08 -1.11
CA LYS A 572 -6.57 -18.22 -1.67
C LYS A 572 -6.61 -18.71 -3.12
N ARG A 573 -7.38 -19.77 -3.42
CA ARG A 573 -7.51 -20.32 -4.77
C ARG A 573 -8.07 -19.32 -5.77
N LEU A 574 -9.04 -18.48 -5.35
CA LEU A 574 -9.53 -17.36 -6.15
C LEU A 574 -8.41 -16.40 -6.54
N VAL A 575 -7.62 -15.98 -5.55
CA VAL A 575 -6.48 -15.06 -5.75
C VAL A 575 -5.48 -15.65 -6.74
N GLU A 576 -5.03 -16.89 -6.54
CA GLU A 576 -4.08 -17.56 -7.43
C GLU A 576 -4.62 -17.71 -8.86
N THR A 577 -5.92 -17.97 -9.02
CA THR A 577 -6.54 -18.09 -10.34
C THR A 577 -6.63 -16.74 -11.06
N LEU A 578 -6.94 -15.66 -10.34
CA LEU A 578 -6.93 -14.29 -10.88
C LEU A 578 -5.52 -13.88 -11.30
N GLN A 579 -4.50 -14.22 -10.51
CA GLN A 579 -3.09 -13.96 -10.84
C GLN A 579 -2.64 -14.71 -12.11
N LYS A 580 -3.07 -15.95 -12.30
CA LYS A 580 -2.84 -16.71 -13.56
C LYS A 580 -3.46 -16.02 -14.76
N ARG A 581 -4.48 -15.17 -14.59
CA ARG A 581 -5.06 -14.33 -15.62
C ARG A 581 -4.35 -12.97 -15.83
N ASN A 582 -3.18 -12.78 -15.22
CA ASN A 582 -2.44 -11.53 -15.19
C ASN A 582 -3.16 -10.38 -14.47
N GLU A 583 -4.17 -10.67 -13.64
CA GLU A 583 -4.77 -9.66 -12.77
C GLU A 583 -3.83 -9.31 -11.61
N VAL A 584 -3.85 -8.05 -11.20
CA VAL A 584 -3.19 -7.58 -9.98
C VAL A 584 -4.24 -7.55 -8.87
N VAL A 585 -4.11 -8.48 -7.93
CA VAL A 585 -5.13 -8.73 -6.92
C VAL A 585 -4.75 -8.13 -5.59
N ALA A 586 -5.62 -7.29 -5.05
CA ALA A 586 -5.62 -6.88 -3.65
C ALA A 586 -6.65 -7.71 -2.87
N VAL A 587 -6.33 -8.09 -1.65
CA VAL A 587 -7.23 -8.88 -0.78
C VAL A 587 -7.40 -8.14 0.53
N THR A 588 -8.65 -7.99 1.00
CA THR A 588 -8.91 -7.52 2.35
C THR A 588 -9.20 -8.69 3.29
N GLY A 589 -8.84 -8.53 4.55
CA GLY A 589 -9.16 -9.50 5.60
C GLY A 589 -8.89 -8.93 6.99
N ASP A 590 -9.64 -9.42 7.98
CA ASP A 590 -9.51 -9.03 9.39
C ASP A 590 -9.23 -10.23 10.30
N GLY A 591 -9.48 -11.44 9.81
CA GLY A 591 -9.35 -12.68 10.57
C GLY A 591 -8.08 -13.48 10.28
N THR A 592 -7.76 -14.38 11.19
CA THR A 592 -6.70 -15.39 11.01
C THR A 592 -6.96 -16.26 9.76
N ASN A 593 -8.24 -16.49 9.45
CA ASN A 593 -8.68 -17.26 8.28
C ASN A 593 -8.29 -16.60 6.95
N ASP A 594 -8.01 -15.29 6.94
CA ASP A 594 -7.65 -14.54 5.74
C ASP A 594 -6.16 -14.57 5.44
N ALA A 595 -5.33 -14.91 6.42
CA ALA A 595 -3.87 -14.84 6.31
C ALA A 595 -3.31 -15.58 5.07
N PRO A 596 -3.79 -16.79 4.70
CA PRO A 596 -3.32 -17.45 3.48
C PRO A 596 -3.62 -16.69 2.19
N ALA A 597 -4.78 -16.01 2.13
CA ALA A 597 -5.17 -15.21 0.97
C ALA A 597 -4.43 -13.86 0.93
N LEU A 598 -4.24 -13.22 2.10
CA LEU A 598 -3.46 -11.98 2.25
C LEU A 598 -2.02 -12.18 1.79
N LYS A 599 -1.37 -13.28 2.19
CA LYS A 599 0.00 -13.62 1.75
C LYS A 599 0.08 -13.99 0.25
N ALA A 600 -0.95 -14.62 -0.30
CA ALA A 600 -0.97 -15.01 -1.71
C ALA A 600 -1.24 -13.84 -2.65
N ALA A 601 -1.86 -12.78 -2.20
CA ALA A 601 -2.17 -11.59 -2.98
C ALA A 601 -0.92 -10.79 -3.36
N GLN A 602 -1.01 -9.98 -4.44
CA GLN A 602 0.03 -8.97 -4.70
C GLN A 602 0.01 -7.85 -3.67
N VAL A 603 -1.16 -7.54 -3.10
CA VAL A 603 -1.30 -6.63 -1.96
C VAL A 603 -2.31 -7.19 -0.97
N GLY A 604 -1.83 -7.58 0.21
CA GLY A 604 -2.66 -7.93 1.35
C GLY A 604 -3.05 -6.68 2.13
N LEU A 605 -4.34 -6.50 2.41
CA LEU A 605 -4.90 -5.37 3.13
C LEU A 605 -5.57 -5.87 4.42
N SER A 606 -4.97 -5.61 5.58
CA SER A 606 -5.62 -5.90 6.87
C SER A 606 -6.43 -4.71 7.36
N MET A 607 -7.48 -4.98 8.11
CA MET A 607 -8.24 -3.93 8.80
C MET A 607 -7.55 -3.56 10.11
N GLY A 608 -7.76 -2.33 10.59
CA GLY A 608 -7.16 -1.80 11.82
C GLY A 608 -7.56 -2.61 13.07
N ASP A 609 -8.81 -3.06 13.11
CA ASP A 609 -9.34 -3.91 14.18
C ASP A 609 -9.09 -5.41 13.92
N GLY A 610 -8.42 -5.76 12.82
CA GLY A 610 -8.10 -7.14 12.48
C GLY A 610 -7.10 -7.78 13.45
N THR A 611 -7.06 -9.12 13.42
CA THR A 611 -6.13 -9.91 14.25
C THR A 611 -4.68 -9.60 13.91
N SER A 612 -3.77 -9.80 14.87
CA SER A 612 -2.32 -9.63 14.64
C SER A 612 -1.82 -10.51 13.50
N VAL A 613 -2.35 -11.73 13.37
CA VAL A 613 -2.01 -12.65 12.27
C VAL A 613 -2.40 -12.07 10.90
N ALA A 614 -3.60 -11.48 10.79
CA ALA A 614 -4.02 -10.81 9.55
C ALA A 614 -3.13 -9.60 9.25
N LYS A 615 -2.81 -8.79 10.26
CA LYS A 615 -1.91 -7.63 10.14
C LYS A 615 -0.51 -8.05 9.70
N GLU A 616 0.07 -9.10 10.29
CA GLU A 616 1.40 -9.62 9.92
C GLU A 616 1.41 -10.23 8.50
N ALA A 617 0.32 -10.86 8.08
CA ALA A 617 0.18 -11.42 6.74
C ALA A 617 -0.03 -10.34 5.67
N SER A 618 -0.38 -9.11 6.06
CA SER A 618 -0.72 -8.02 5.14
C SER A 618 0.48 -7.16 4.75
N ASP A 619 0.30 -6.41 3.67
CA ASP A 619 1.27 -5.43 3.18
C ASP A 619 0.90 -3.99 3.56
N ILE A 620 -0.40 -3.73 3.76
CA ILE A 620 -0.96 -2.45 4.20
C ILE A 620 -2.04 -2.72 5.25
N THR A 621 -2.08 -1.93 6.33
CA THR A 621 -3.16 -1.94 7.32
C THR A 621 -4.04 -0.70 7.15
N ILE A 622 -5.35 -0.90 7.01
CA ILE A 622 -6.37 0.15 6.90
C ILE A 622 -6.80 0.55 8.31
N VAL A 623 -6.23 1.62 8.83
CA VAL A 623 -6.33 2.00 10.25
C VAL A 623 -7.75 2.38 10.68
N ASP A 624 -8.54 2.97 9.77
CA ASP A 624 -9.91 3.41 10.03
C ASP A 624 -10.98 2.36 9.67
N ASN A 625 -10.58 1.17 9.27
CA ASN A 625 -11.47 0.09 8.82
C ASN A 625 -12.41 0.50 7.65
N SER A 626 -12.13 1.60 6.96
CA SER A 626 -12.97 2.14 5.90
C SER A 626 -12.57 1.61 4.53
N PHE A 627 -13.54 1.11 3.77
CA PHE A 627 -13.33 0.68 2.39
C PHE A 627 -12.89 1.85 1.48
N ALA A 628 -13.33 3.08 1.78
CA ALA A 628 -12.89 4.29 1.07
C ALA A 628 -11.37 4.53 1.16
N SER A 629 -10.73 4.09 2.26
CA SER A 629 -9.27 4.16 2.40
C SER A 629 -8.55 3.26 1.38
N ILE A 630 -9.16 2.18 0.92
CA ILE A 630 -8.64 1.32 -0.16
C ILE A 630 -8.60 2.09 -1.48
N GLY A 631 -9.68 2.82 -1.82
CA GLY A 631 -9.70 3.71 -2.98
C GLY A 631 -8.60 4.77 -2.91
N ARG A 632 -8.41 5.39 -1.73
CA ARG A 632 -7.31 6.34 -1.50
C ARG A 632 -5.93 5.70 -1.68
N ALA A 633 -5.73 4.47 -1.22
CA ALA A 633 -4.48 3.74 -1.44
C ALA A 633 -4.19 3.51 -2.93
N VAL A 634 -5.20 3.15 -3.72
CA VAL A 634 -5.08 3.03 -5.18
C VAL A 634 -4.72 4.39 -5.81
N MET A 635 -5.40 5.46 -5.42
CA MET A 635 -5.13 6.81 -5.91
C MET A 635 -3.66 7.23 -5.64
N TRP A 636 -3.16 6.96 -4.44
CA TRP A 636 -1.76 7.23 -4.09
C TRP A 636 -0.78 6.40 -4.91
N GLY A 637 -1.05 5.10 -5.07
CA GLY A 637 -0.21 4.22 -5.87
C GLY A 637 -0.15 4.61 -7.35
N ARG A 638 -1.28 5.02 -7.96
CA ARG A 638 -1.33 5.55 -9.32
C ARG A 638 -0.59 6.87 -9.45
N SER A 639 -0.77 7.78 -8.48
CA SER A 639 -0.07 9.07 -8.46
C SER A 639 1.45 8.91 -8.32
N LEU A 640 1.89 7.96 -7.49
CA LEU A 640 3.29 7.56 -7.35
C LEU A 640 3.88 7.15 -8.70
N TYR A 641 3.21 6.27 -9.44
CA TYR A 641 3.66 5.81 -10.74
C TYR A 641 3.78 6.95 -11.75
N HIS A 642 2.81 7.88 -11.80
CA HIS A 642 2.87 9.06 -12.65
C HIS A 642 4.04 9.98 -12.28
N ASN A 643 4.33 10.16 -10.99
CA ASN A 643 5.47 10.97 -10.56
C ASN A 643 6.81 10.37 -11.00
N ILE A 644 6.93 9.03 -10.93
CA ILE A 644 8.10 8.32 -11.46
C ILE A 644 8.20 8.48 -12.99
N GLN A 645 7.09 8.36 -13.72
CA GLN A 645 7.07 8.59 -15.16
C GLN A 645 7.48 10.01 -15.55
N ARG A 646 7.04 11.03 -14.79
CA ARG A 646 7.45 12.44 -14.99
C ARG A 646 8.94 12.63 -14.81
N PHE A 647 9.51 11.99 -13.79
CA PHE A 647 10.95 12.00 -13.58
C PHE A 647 11.71 11.31 -14.72
N ILE A 648 11.28 10.11 -15.14
CA ILE A 648 11.87 9.39 -16.27
C ILE A 648 11.77 10.20 -17.55
N LEU A 649 10.65 10.84 -17.82
CA LEU A 649 10.47 11.73 -18.98
C LEU A 649 11.51 12.84 -18.98
N PHE A 650 11.64 13.52 -17.84
CA PHE A 650 12.62 14.59 -17.67
C PHE A 650 14.05 14.07 -17.91
N GLN A 651 14.47 13.05 -17.19
CA GLN A 651 15.81 12.52 -17.25
C GLN A 651 16.19 11.95 -18.62
N MET A 652 15.26 11.20 -19.25
CA MET A 652 15.49 10.66 -20.59
C MET A 652 15.67 11.77 -21.62
N THR A 653 14.95 12.88 -21.50
CA THR A 653 15.12 14.04 -22.39
C THR A 653 16.51 14.65 -22.21
N VAL A 654 16.97 14.83 -20.96
CA VAL A 654 18.34 15.33 -20.66
C VAL A 654 19.39 14.43 -21.30
N ASN A 655 19.32 13.12 -21.01
CA ASN A 655 20.34 12.16 -21.44
C ASN A 655 20.38 12.01 -22.97
N VAL A 656 19.23 11.96 -23.64
CA VAL A 656 19.19 11.87 -25.12
C VAL A 656 19.81 13.08 -25.75
N VAL A 657 19.49 14.30 -25.29
CA VAL A 657 20.07 15.54 -25.82
C VAL A 657 21.58 15.57 -25.61
N ALA A 658 22.04 15.28 -24.40
CA ALA A 658 23.43 15.27 -24.04
C ALA A 658 24.24 14.24 -24.86
N CYS A 659 23.72 13.00 -25.00
CA CYS A 659 24.33 11.96 -25.82
C CYS A 659 24.46 12.40 -27.31
N LEU A 660 23.42 13.00 -27.87
CA LEU A 660 23.42 13.46 -29.25
C LEU A 660 24.40 14.63 -29.45
N ILE A 661 24.50 15.56 -28.50
CA ILE A 661 25.46 16.68 -28.56
C ILE A 661 26.89 16.19 -28.46
N VAL A 662 27.20 15.26 -27.53
CA VAL A 662 28.54 14.66 -27.41
C VAL A 662 28.89 13.88 -28.67
N LEU A 663 27.95 13.13 -29.23
CA LEU A 663 28.15 12.40 -30.50
C LEU A 663 28.48 13.36 -31.65
N CYS A 664 27.70 14.42 -31.86
CA CYS A 664 27.95 15.38 -32.94
C CYS A 664 29.24 16.14 -32.73
N GLY A 665 29.52 16.60 -31.50
CA GLY A 665 30.79 17.26 -31.17
C GLY A 665 32.01 16.38 -31.49
N ALA A 666 31.95 15.09 -31.20
CA ALA A 666 33.01 14.13 -31.50
C ALA A 666 33.37 14.06 -33.00
N PHE A 667 32.39 14.27 -33.90
CA PHE A 667 32.61 14.28 -35.34
C PHE A 667 32.88 15.67 -35.93
N MET A 668 32.54 16.75 -35.23
CA MET A 668 32.85 18.13 -35.62
C MET A 668 34.30 18.49 -35.31
N GLY A 669 35.03 17.64 -34.61
CA GLY A 669 36.43 17.87 -34.27
C GLY A 669 36.66 18.75 -33.05
N THR A 670 35.58 19.07 -32.32
CA THR A 670 35.67 19.77 -31.03
C THR A 670 36.13 18.82 -29.92
N GLU A 671 36.86 19.31 -28.94
CA GLU A 671 36.88 18.68 -27.61
C GLU A 671 35.47 18.59 -27.09
N SER A 672 35.20 17.64 -26.17
CA SER A 672 33.82 17.39 -25.71
C SER A 672 33.08 18.68 -25.33
N PRO A 673 31.96 19.05 -25.98
CA PRO A 673 31.25 20.31 -25.72
C PRO A 673 30.63 20.36 -24.32
N LEU A 674 30.55 19.22 -23.66
CA LEU A 674 30.16 19.04 -22.27
C LEU A 674 31.20 18.16 -21.59
N THR A 675 31.79 18.64 -20.50
CA THR A 675 32.81 17.88 -19.76
C THR A 675 32.16 16.87 -18.81
N VAL A 676 32.93 15.87 -18.38
CA VAL A 676 32.47 14.87 -17.42
C VAL A 676 32.00 15.52 -16.13
N THR A 677 32.74 16.50 -15.60
CA THR A 677 32.40 17.22 -14.36
C THR A 677 31.12 18.03 -14.49
N GLN A 678 30.87 18.68 -15.63
CA GLN A 678 29.63 19.38 -15.92
C GLN A 678 28.44 18.41 -15.97
N MET A 679 28.61 17.26 -16.63
CA MET A 679 27.52 16.25 -16.69
C MET A 679 27.28 15.55 -15.37
N LEU A 680 28.30 15.40 -14.54
CA LEU A 680 28.13 14.93 -13.18
C LEU A 680 27.30 15.91 -12.31
N TRP A 681 27.51 17.23 -12.50
CA TRP A 681 26.62 18.22 -11.89
C TRP A 681 25.17 18.01 -12.32
N VAL A 682 24.93 17.85 -13.61
CA VAL A 682 23.57 17.68 -14.17
C VAL A 682 22.96 16.37 -13.70
N ASN A 683 23.61 15.23 -13.99
CA ASN A 683 23.02 13.92 -13.76
C ASN A 683 22.97 13.54 -12.28
N LEU A 684 23.94 13.99 -11.48
CA LEU A 684 24.03 13.61 -10.08
C LEU A 684 23.27 14.58 -9.17
N ILE A 685 23.55 15.88 -9.27
CA ILE A 685 22.98 16.85 -8.32
C ILE A 685 21.64 17.37 -8.82
N MET A 686 21.59 17.87 -10.04
CA MET A 686 20.36 18.45 -10.59
C MET A 686 19.27 17.39 -10.76
N ASP A 687 19.60 16.22 -11.30
CA ASP A 687 18.63 15.13 -11.50
C ASP A 687 18.15 14.56 -10.17
N THR A 688 19.02 14.46 -9.17
CA THR A 688 18.62 14.09 -7.80
C THR A 688 17.65 15.09 -7.21
N LEU A 689 17.92 16.37 -7.32
CA LEU A 689 17.02 17.42 -6.84
C LEU A 689 15.73 17.44 -7.64
N ALA A 690 15.77 17.26 -8.95
CA ALA A 690 14.59 17.11 -9.79
C ALA A 690 13.75 15.87 -9.43
N ALA A 691 14.41 14.75 -9.08
CA ALA A 691 13.75 13.56 -8.58
C ALA A 691 12.97 13.86 -7.29
N MET A 692 13.57 14.55 -6.33
CA MET A 692 12.91 14.99 -5.11
C MET A 692 11.71 15.92 -5.40
N ALA A 693 11.92 16.89 -6.29
CA ALA A 693 10.88 17.84 -6.68
C ALA A 693 9.67 17.15 -7.32
N LEU A 694 9.90 16.22 -8.25
CA LEU A 694 8.84 15.50 -8.92
C LEU A 694 8.20 14.41 -8.05
N ALA A 695 8.94 13.81 -7.12
CA ALA A 695 8.42 12.85 -6.14
C ALA A 695 7.50 13.52 -5.11
N SER A 696 7.73 14.80 -4.78
CA SER A 696 6.95 15.56 -3.79
C SER A 696 5.57 16.03 -4.29
N LEU A 697 5.25 15.82 -5.57
CA LEU A 697 4.00 16.28 -6.16
C LEU A 697 2.77 15.69 -5.47
N PRO A 698 1.69 16.48 -5.26
CA PRO A 698 0.46 16.01 -4.66
C PRO A 698 -0.25 14.98 -5.56
N PRO A 699 -1.10 14.10 -4.98
CA PRO A 699 -1.90 13.18 -5.77
C PRO A 699 -2.92 13.94 -6.61
N SER A 700 -3.33 13.32 -7.69
CA SER A 700 -4.42 13.82 -8.52
C SER A 700 -5.62 12.87 -8.41
N GLU A 701 -6.78 13.37 -8.00
CA GLU A 701 -8.03 12.60 -8.00
C GLU A 701 -8.40 12.09 -9.40
N ARG A 702 -7.89 12.73 -10.43
CA ARG A 702 -8.15 12.35 -11.84
C ARG A 702 -7.60 10.98 -12.20
N VAL A 703 -6.56 10.50 -11.49
CA VAL A 703 -5.99 9.16 -11.72
C VAL A 703 -7.00 8.04 -11.45
N MET A 704 -8.07 8.32 -10.69
CA MET A 704 -9.17 7.38 -10.46
C MET A 704 -10.13 7.28 -11.65
N LYS A 705 -10.03 8.15 -12.64
CA LYS A 705 -10.77 8.05 -13.92
C LYS A 705 -10.02 7.26 -14.98
N ASP A 706 -8.76 6.96 -14.74
CA ASP A 706 -7.93 6.19 -15.65
C ASP A 706 -8.15 4.69 -15.39
N LYS A 707 -8.07 3.88 -16.46
CA LYS A 707 -8.10 2.42 -16.31
C LYS A 707 -6.82 1.92 -15.67
N PRO A 708 -6.84 0.78 -14.95
CA PRO A 708 -5.64 0.15 -14.44
C PRO A 708 -4.63 -0.11 -15.55
N ARG A 709 -3.36 0.12 -15.25
CA ARG A 709 -2.28 -0.12 -16.21
C ARG A 709 -2.09 -1.62 -16.47
N ASP A 710 -1.67 -1.96 -17.67
CA ASP A 710 -1.21 -3.32 -17.96
C ASP A 710 0.12 -3.57 -17.20
N ARG A 711 0.19 -4.68 -16.46
CA ARG A 711 1.37 -5.10 -15.69
C ARG A 711 2.62 -5.21 -16.57
N ASN A 712 2.47 -5.62 -17.83
CA ASN A 712 3.57 -5.84 -18.77
C ASN A 712 3.90 -4.60 -19.62
N ALA A 713 3.14 -3.48 -19.49
CA ALA A 713 3.38 -2.27 -20.25
C ALA A 713 4.75 -1.68 -19.89
N PHE A 714 5.52 -1.27 -20.92
CA PHE A 714 6.79 -0.60 -20.69
C PHE A 714 6.58 0.79 -20.07
N ILE A 715 7.41 1.17 -19.11
CA ILE A 715 7.26 2.40 -18.33
C ILE A 715 7.23 3.67 -19.20
N ILE A 716 7.99 3.68 -20.30
CA ILE A 716 7.94 4.76 -21.28
C ILE A 716 6.80 4.49 -22.25
N ASN A 717 5.64 5.12 -21.98
CA ASN A 717 4.44 5.03 -22.81
C ASN A 717 4.58 5.80 -24.14
N ARG A 718 3.60 5.69 -25.04
CA ARG A 718 3.62 6.40 -26.32
C ARG A 718 3.69 7.91 -26.18
N PRO A 719 2.89 8.58 -25.33
CA PRO A 719 3.00 10.01 -25.08
C PRO A 719 4.39 10.44 -24.63
N MET A 720 5.02 9.72 -23.70
CA MET A 720 6.40 10.01 -23.24
C MET A 720 7.39 9.95 -24.39
N ARG A 721 7.30 8.93 -25.26
CA ARG A 721 8.19 8.81 -26.42
C ARG A 721 8.08 10.01 -27.35
N TYR A 722 6.86 10.50 -27.63
CA TYR A 722 6.66 11.68 -28.44
C TYR A 722 7.23 12.94 -27.79
N ASP A 723 7.09 13.08 -26.47
CA ASP A 723 7.60 14.23 -25.74
C ASP A 723 9.13 14.19 -25.66
N ILE A 724 9.75 13.01 -25.39
CA ILE A 724 11.23 12.86 -25.40
C ILE A 724 11.80 13.19 -26.77
N ILE A 725 11.22 12.67 -27.84
CA ILE A 725 11.68 12.90 -29.21
C ILE A 725 11.41 14.36 -29.63
N GLY A 726 10.24 14.90 -29.32
CA GLY A 726 9.84 16.26 -29.71
C GLY A 726 10.65 17.33 -28.99
N MET A 727 10.63 17.32 -27.65
CA MET A 727 11.38 18.29 -26.86
C MET A 727 12.89 18.05 -26.94
N GLY A 728 13.31 16.78 -26.87
CA GLY A 728 14.71 16.42 -27.02
C GLY A 728 15.26 16.80 -28.41
N GLY A 729 14.50 16.54 -29.46
CA GLY A 729 14.85 16.95 -30.82
C GLY A 729 14.94 18.48 -30.97
N LEU A 730 13.99 19.23 -30.39
CA LEU A 730 14.05 20.70 -30.37
C LEU A 730 15.33 21.20 -29.67
N PHE A 731 15.64 20.69 -28.49
CA PHE A 731 16.82 21.09 -27.74
C PHE A 731 18.09 20.71 -28.47
N PHE A 732 18.13 19.51 -29.04
CA PHE A 732 19.27 19.07 -29.84
C PHE A 732 19.54 19.98 -31.02
N VAL A 733 18.52 20.35 -31.81
CA VAL A 733 18.69 21.25 -32.97
C VAL A 733 19.17 22.64 -32.54
N LEU A 734 18.59 23.20 -31.46
CA LEU A 734 18.99 24.50 -30.91
C LEU A 734 20.44 24.47 -30.43
N LEU A 735 20.81 23.46 -29.66
CA LEU A 735 22.18 23.33 -29.12
C LEU A 735 23.19 23.01 -30.21
N LEU A 736 22.84 22.20 -31.21
CA LEU A 736 23.72 21.92 -32.35
C LEU A 736 23.98 23.21 -33.18
N GLY A 737 22.93 24.02 -33.37
CA GLY A 737 23.06 25.32 -34.02
C GLY A 737 23.98 26.28 -33.25
N LEU A 738 23.82 26.34 -31.91
CA LEU A 738 24.69 27.13 -31.04
C LEU A 738 26.14 26.59 -31.06
N LEU A 739 26.32 25.27 -31.01
CA LEU A 739 27.63 24.63 -31.10
C LEU A 739 28.32 25.01 -32.41
N TYR A 740 27.61 24.97 -33.53
CA TYR A 740 28.15 25.37 -34.83
C TYR A 740 28.52 26.84 -34.86
N ILE A 741 27.70 27.73 -34.28
CA ILE A 741 27.99 29.19 -34.22
C ILE A 741 29.22 29.45 -33.35
N PHE A 742 29.28 28.89 -32.13
CA PHE A 742 30.41 29.10 -31.22
C PHE A 742 31.72 28.49 -31.73
N HIS A 743 31.63 27.51 -32.62
CA HIS A 743 32.82 26.94 -33.29
C HIS A 743 33.36 27.83 -34.43
N HIS A 744 32.54 28.71 -34.99
CA HIS A 744 32.86 29.51 -36.17
C HIS A 744 32.77 31.04 -35.95
N ALA A 745 32.52 31.48 -34.73
CA ALA A 745 32.44 32.89 -34.38
C ALA A 745 32.96 33.09 -32.97
N ASP A 746 33.73 34.13 -32.75
CA ASP A 746 34.23 34.52 -31.42
C ASP A 746 33.17 35.35 -30.69
N ILE A 747 32.50 34.75 -29.69
CA ILE A 747 31.38 35.32 -28.95
C ILE A 747 31.86 35.78 -27.58
N THR A 748 31.90 37.06 -27.34
CA THR A 748 32.25 37.66 -26.04
C THR A 748 31.02 38.03 -25.18
N CYS A 749 29.85 38.13 -25.81
CA CYS A 749 28.56 38.35 -25.20
C CYS A 749 27.47 37.81 -26.12
N LEU A 750 26.34 37.29 -25.58
CA LEU A 750 25.23 36.79 -26.38
C LEU A 750 24.59 37.85 -27.30
N THR A 751 24.76 39.12 -26.97
CA THR A 751 24.35 40.21 -27.88
C THR A 751 25.10 40.20 -29.22
N ASP A 752 26.27 39.61 -29.29
CA ASP A 752 27.09 39.51 -30.52
C ASP A 752 26.42 38.59 -31.56
N LEU A 753 25.47 37.72 -31.12
CA LEU A 753 24.62 36.93 -32.03
C LEU A 753 23.73 37.78 -32.96
N LEU A 754 23.48 39.07 -32.60
CA LEU A 754 22.71 40.01 -33.44
C LEU A 754 23.56 40.57 -34.60
N SER A 755 24.88 40.54 -34.47
CA SER A 755 25.85 41.05 -35.49
C SER A 755 26.83 39.94 -35.91
N LEU A 756 26.32 38.76 -36.14
CA LEU A 756 27.11 37.54 -36.35
C LEU A 756 28.02 37.62 -37.62
N HIS A 757 29.29 37.40 -37.40
CA HIS A 757 30.28 37.19 -38.48
C HIS A 757 30.88 35.79 -38.29
N LEU A 758 30.52 34.87 -39.21
CA LEU A 758 31.08 33.53 -39.20
C LEU A 758 32.48 33.54 -39.89
N ASP A 759 33.48 33.11 -39.16
CA ASP A 759 34.85 32.89 -39.69
C ASP A 759 35.06 31.38 -39.87
N PRO A 760 35.12 30.86 -41.10
CA PRO A 760 35.35 29.44 -41.33
C PRO A 760 36.74 28.94 -40.88
N SER A 761 37.66 29.81 -40.52
CA SER A 761 39.01 29.45 -40.09
C SER A 761 39.14 29.30 -38.57
N SER A 762 38.18 29.74 -37.80
CA SER A 762 38.13 29.55 -36.35
C SER A 762 37.75 28.11 -36.03
N SER A 763 38.54 27.41 -35.21
CA SER A 763 38.35 25.96 -34.95
C SER A 763 38.26 25.57 -33.49
N GLU A 764 38.34 26.51 -32.55
CA GLU A 764 38.31 26.21 -31.11
C GLU A 764 37.32 27.14 -30.38
N MET A 765 36.50 26.56 -29.50
CA MET A 765 35.62 27.35 -28.62
C MET A 765 36.38 27.95 -27.46
N THR A 766 36.11 29.19 -27.14
CA THR A 766 36.66 29.84 -25.94
C THR A 766 36.07 29.26 -24.64
N PRO A 767 36.79 29.33 -23.50
CA PRO A 767 36.22 28.92 -22.21
C PRO A 767 34.93 29.66 -21.84
N TYR A 768 34.77 30.93 -22.34
CA TYR A 768 33.54 31.69 -22.13
C TYR A 768 32.35 31.09 -22.91
N GLU A 769 32.56 30.72 -24.16
CA GLU A 769 31.55 30.07 -25.02
C GLU A 769 31.15 28.70 -24.49
N LEU A 770 32.09 27.92 -23.97
CA LEU A 770 31.81 26.66 -23.30
C LEU A 770 30.90 26.88 -22.05
N SER A 771 31.19 27.95 -21.28
CA SER A 771 30.37 28.31 -20.13
C SER A 771 28.95 28.75 -20.51
N LEU A 772 28.86 29.54 -21.61
CA LEU A 772 27.55 29.90 -22.21
C LEU A 772 26.78 28.66 -22.65
N PHE A 773 27.44 27.78 -23.39
CA PHE A 773 26.83 26.55 -23.90
C PHE A 773 26.30 25.64 -22.78
N PHE A 774 27.13 25.39 -21.77
CA PHE A 774 26.77 24.61 -20.59
C PHE A 774 25.58 25.25 -19.85
N THR A 775 25.62 26.58 -19.64
CA THR A 775 24.54 27.28 -18.92
C THR A 775 23.23 27.25 -19.71
N ILE A 776 23.27 27.44 -21.02
CA ILE A 776 22.07 27.32 -21.88
C ILE A 776 21.49 25.89 -21.83
N PHE A 777 22.38 24.88 -21.92
CA PHE A 777 21.97 23.48 -21.79
C PHE A 777 21.22 23.22 -20.49
N VAL A 778 21.78 23.66 -19.35
CA VAL A 778 21.16 23.45 -18.04
C VAL A 778 19.82 24.19 -17.91
N PHE A 779 19.71 25.45 -18.40
CA PHE A 779 18.46 26.20 -18.31
C PHE A 779 17.37 25.67 -19.22
N LEU A 780 17.67 25.10 -20.37
CA LEU A 780 16.68 24.39 -21.19
C LEU A 780 16.09 23.22 -20.42
N GLN A 781 16.92 22.45 -19.71
CA GLN A 781 16.47 21.34 -18.89
C GLN A 781 15.73 21.83 -17.63
N PHE A 782 16.20 22.89 -16.99
CA PHE A 782 15.53 23.50 -15.85
C PHE A 782 14.08 23.86 -16.14
N TRP A 783 13.82 24.54 -17.26
CA TRP A 783 12.44 24.87 -17.66
C TRP A 783 11.66 23.63 -18.12
N ASN A 784 12.33 22.64 -18.69
CA ASN A 784 11.70 21.37 -19.07
C ASN A 784 11.24 20.56 -17.87
N MET A 785 11.84 20.72 -16.69
CA MET A 785 11.37 20.10 -15.46
C MET A 785 9.94 20.53 -15.11
N PHE A 786 9.59 21.81 -15.34
CA PHE A 786 8.21 22.30 -15.17
C PHE A 786 7.25 21.70 -16.20
N ASN A 787 7.69 21.49 -17.43
CA ASN A 787 6.90 20.78 -18.45
C ASN A 787 6.68 19.32 -18.07
N ALA A 788 7.72 18.63 -17.60
CA ALA A 788 7.61 17.25 -17.12
C ALA A 788 6.65 17.12 -15.93
N ARG A 789 6.65 18.08 -14.99
CA ARG A 789 5.67 18.17 -13.91
C ARG A 789 4.22 18.21 -14.42
N ALA A 790 3.99 18.95 -15.49
CA ALA A 790 2.67 19.11 -16.09
C ALA A 790 2.26 17.95 -17.00
N PHE A 791 3.14 16.97 -17.26
CA PHE A 791 2.86 15.82 -18.10
C PHE A 791 1.69 15.00 -17.55
N GLU A 792 0.70 14.68 -18.40
CA GLU A 792 -0.54 13.94 -18.08
C GLU A 792 -1.34 14.51 -16.88
N SER A 793 -1.05 15.75 -16.45
CA SER A 793 -1.82 16.38 -15.38
C SER A 793 -3.07 17.12 -15.92
N HIS A 794 -3.20 17.30 -17.26
CA HIS A 794 -4.19 18.17 -17.91
C HIS A 794 -4.18 19.61 -17.36
N GLY A 795 -3.16 19.96 -16.57
CA GLY A 795 -2.94 21.29 -16.01
C GLY A 795 -1.86 22.06 -16.76
N SER A 796 -1.75 23.37 -16.47
CA SER A 796 -0.69 24.22 -17.00
C SER A 796 0.62 24.03 -16.20
N ALA A 797 1.78 24.14 -16.89
CA ALA A 797 3.08 24.20 -16.24
C ALA A 797 3.23 25.42 -15.31
N PHE A 798 2.42 26.46 -15.49
CA PHE A 798 2.40 27.64 -14.64
C PHE A 798 1.58 27.48 -13.36
N ASN A 799 0.79 26.40 -13.23
CA ASN A 799 -0.01 26.17 -12.03
C ASN A 799 0.81 25.47 -10.93
N LEU A 800 1.38 26.22 -10.02
CA LEU A 800 2.24 25.75 -8.93
C LEU A 800 1.50 25.55 -7.59
N LYS A 801 0.16 25.57 -7.57
CA LYS A 801 -0.61 25.37 -6.35
C LYS A 801 -0.31 24.02 -5.68
N GLY A 802 0.07 24.08 -4.39
CA GLY A 802 0.38 22.87 -3.61
C GLY A 802 1.75 22.25 -3.91
N CYS A 803 2.63 22.94 -4.66
CA CYS A 803 3.95 22.44 -5.07
C CYS A 803 5.10 23.17 -4.37
N SER A 804 4.93 23.63 -3.12
CA SER A 804 5.94 24.45 -2.41
C SER A 804 7.31 23.77 -2.29
N GLU A 805 7.35 22.45 -2.12
CA GLU A 805 8.60 21.68 -2.09
C GLU A 805 9.27 21.67 -3.46
N PHE A 806 8.50 21.54 -4.54
CA PHE A 806 9.01 21.63 -5.92
C PHE A 806 9.60 23.00 -6.20
N ASP A 807 8.90 24.07 -5.83
CA ASP A 807 9.34 25.45 -6.05
C ASP A 807 10.65 25.76 -5.28
N PHE A 808 10.74 25.28 -4.02
CA PHE A 808 11.94 25.43 -3.21
C PHE A 808 13.15 24.72 -3.86
N ILE A 809 12.95 23.48 -4.31
CA ILE A 809 14.01 22.70 -4.96
C ILE A 809 14.42 23.33 -6.29
N ALA A 810 13.49 23.83 -7.09
CA ALA A 810 13.78 24.55 -8.31
C ALA A 810 14.66 25.79 -8.03
N LEU A 811 14.36 26.53 -6.94
CA LEU A 811 15.21 27.64 -6.51
C LEU A 811 16.63 27.18 -6.12
N VAL A 812 16.76 26.05 -5.42
CA VAL A 812 18.06 25.46 -5.05
C VAL A 812 18.88 25.12 -6.30
N ILE A 813 18.26 24.49 -7.32
CA ILE A 813 18.91 24.18 -8.61
C ILE A 813 19.39 25.48 -9.29
N LEU A 814 18.54 26.50 -9.35
CA LEU A 814 18.85 27.78 -9.95
C LEU A 814 20.09 28.44 -9.29
N VAL A 815 20.05 28.53 -7.95
CA VAL A 815 21.15 29.10 -7.17
C VAL A 815 22.41 28.27 -7.31
N GLY A 816 22.31 26.93 -7.30
CA GLY A 816 23.43 26.01 -7.49
C GLY A 816 24.11 26.20 -8.85
N GLN A 817 23.33 26.36 -9.92
CA GLN A 817 23.89 26.63 -11.26
C GLN A 817 24.64 27.97 -11.32
N ILE A 818 24.09 29.04 -10.73
CA ILE A 818 24.73 30.34 -10.65
C ILE A 818 26.06 30.23 -9.88
N LEU A 819 26.08 29.54 -8.76
CA LEU A 819 27.28 29.36 -7.94
C LEU A 819 28.38 28.59 -8.68
N ILE A 820 28.02 27.52 -9.39
CA ILE A 820 28.98 26.71 -10.13
C ILE A 820 29.61 27.48 -11.27
N VAL A 821 28.79 28.16 -12.07
CA VAL A 821 29.34 28.95 -13.20
C VAL A 821 30.17 30.16 -12.72
N THR A 822 29.84 30.70 -11.55
CA THR A 822 30.57 31.86 -11.02
C THR A 822 31.86 31.46 -10.30
N PHE A 823 31.88 30.36 -9.56
CA PHE A 823 32.95 29.96 -8.66
C PHE A 823 33.65 28.63 -9.03
N GLY A 824 33.09 27.88 -9.96
CA GLY A 824 33.57 26.53 -10.30
C GLY A 824 34.91 26.46 -11.01
N GLY A 825 35.27 27.53 -11.74
CA GLY A 825 36.58 27.70 -12.38
C GLY A 825 37.03 26.50 -13.21
N GLU A 826 38.31 26.15 -13.11
CA GLU A 826 38.91 25.04 -13.87
C GLU A 826 38.32 23.67 -13.55
N MET A 827 37.81 23.46 -12.34
CA MET A 827 37.23 22.17 -11.94
C MET A 827 35.99 21.78 -12.77
N PHE A 828 35.16 22.77 -13.12
CA PHE A 828 33.99 22.60 -13.98
C PHE A 828 34.20 23.11 -15.40
N ASN A 829 35.41 23.53 -15.71
CA ASN A 829 35.77 24.15 -16.99
C ASN A 829 34.81 25.28 -17.36
N VAL A 830 34.60 26.21 -16.41
CA VAL A 830 33.69 27.35 -16.54
C VAL A 830 34.39 28.68 -16.20
N THR A 831 33.94 29.75 -16.84
CA THR A 831 34.31 31.12 -16.55
C THR A 831 33.07 31.93 -16.16
N PRO A 832 33.17 32.91 -15.25
CA PRO A 832 32.05 33.73 -14.84
C PRO A 832 31.39 34.47 -16.02
N LEU A 833 30.07 34.33 -16.15
CA LEU A 833 29.30 34.97 -17.20
C LEU A 833 28.91 36.41 -16.82
N LYS A 834 28.78 37.26 -17.85
CA LYS A 834 28.24 38.61 -17.68
C LYS A 834 26.77 38.59 -17.27
N ILE A 835 26.36 39.59 -16.48
CA ILE A 835 24.97 39.71 -16.00
C ILE A 835 23.98 39.80 -17.16
N VAL A 836 24.35 40.44 -18.24
CA VAL A 836 23.51 40.57 -19.45
C VAL A 836 23.24 39.20 -20.05
N ASP A 837 24.25 38.32 -20.12
CA ASP A 837 24.11 36.98 -20.66
C ASP A 837 23.21 36.10 -19.76
N TRP A 838 23.30 36.21 -18.43
CA TRP A 838 22.39 35.55 -17.52
C TRP A 838 20.93 35.92 -17.79
N VAL A 839 20.65 37.24 -17.96
CA VAL A 839 19.29 37.72 -18.24
C VAL A 839 18.75 37.17 -19.56
N ILE A 840 19.60 37.21 -20.61
CA ILE A 840 19.24 36.70 -21.93
C ILE A 840 19.01 35.19 -21.88
N ILE A 841 19.86 34.42 -21.22
CA ILE A 841 19.72 32.95 -21.10
C ILE A 841 18.41 32.62 -20.40
N ILE A 842 18.14 33.19 -19.22
CA ILE A 842 16.93 32.96 -18.47
C ILE A 842 15.69 33.31 -19.29
N ALA A 843 15.68 34.46 -19.97
CA ALA A 843 14.52 34.91 -20.74
C ALA A 843 14.28 34.03 -21.98
N VAL A 844 15.33 33.76 -22.76
CA VAL A 844 15.19 32.99 -24.02
C VAL A 844 14.90 31.53 -23.74
N THR A 845 15.58 30.91 -22.79
CA THR A 845 15.33 29.49 -22.47
C THR A 845 13.95 29.28 -21.83
N SER A 846 13.39 30.27 -21.12
CA SER A 846 12.01 30.20 -20.57
C SER A 846 10.91 29.99 -21.63
N LEU A 847 11.20 30.30 -22.91
CA LEU A 847 10.28 30.03 -24.02
C LEU A 847 9.91 28.53 -24.13
N VAL A 848 10.76 27.66 -23.60
CA VAL A 848 10.45 26.21 -23.48
C VAL A 848 9.13 25.95 -22.77
N LEU A 849 8.79 26.74 -21.75
CA LEU A 849 7.50 26.65 -21.06
C LEU A 849 6.33 26.95 -22.00
N TRP A 850 6.45 28.01 -22.78
CA TRP A 850 5.41 28.43 -23.73
C TRP A 850 5.23 27.41 -24.86
N VAL A 851 6.32 26.86 -25.37
CA VAL A 851 6.27 25.76 -26.36
C VAL A 851 5.55 24.55 -25.77
N GLY A 852 5.88 24.16 -24.53
CA GLY A 852 5.19 23.06 -23.82
C GLY A 852 3.69 23.34 -23.61
N GLU A 853 3.32 24.58 -23.27
CA GLU A 853 1.90 24.96 -23.13
C GLU A 853 1.17 24.88 -24.48
N LEU A 854 1.80 25.37 -25.55
CA LEU A 854 1.22 25.31 -26.90
C LEU A 854 0.94 23.86 -27.31
N PHE A 855 1.91 22.96 -27.12
CA PHE A 855 1.71 21.53 -27.38
C PHE A 855 0.56 20.93 -26.55
N ARG A 856 0.40 21.32 -25.28
CA ARG A 856 -0.70 20.88 -24.43
C ARG A 856 -2.06 21.40 -24.87
N LEU A 857 -2.12 22.63 -25.39
CA LEU A 857 -3.34 23.20 -25.95
C LEU A 857 -3.82 22.46 -27.19
N PHE A 858 -2.90 22.03 -28.06
CA PHE A 858 -3.24 21.25 -29.25
C PHE A 858 -3.61 19.79 -28.95
N LYS A 859 -3.24 19.26 -27.78
CA LYS A 859 -3.60 17.89 -27.34
C LYS A 859 -4.96 17.82 -26.63
N LYS A 860 -5.52 18.96 -26.20
CA LYS A 860 -6.89 19.04 -25.68
C LYS A 860 -7.90 19.02 -26.83
#